data_bc78cd2e9b192d1c38a4e77283dcf17d
#
_entry.id   bc78cd2e9b192d1c38a4e77283dcf17d
#
_cell.length_a   1.000
_cell.length_b   1.000
_cell.length_c   1.000
_cell.angle_alpha   90.00
_cell.angle_beta   90.00
_cell.angle_gamma   90.00
#
_symmetry.space_group_name_H-M   'P 1'
#
loop_
_entity.id
_entity.type
_entity.pdbx_description
1 polymer ?
#
loop_
_entity_poly.entity_id
_entity_poly.type
_entity_poly.pdbx_seq_one_letter_code
_entity_poly.pdbx_strand_id
1 'polypeptide(L)'
;MDMRRGIVAVGMAMLWLVGCGGGSGGAGNNNPPPAQQAATPTFSPAAGTFTSAQTVTISDSTSGASIYYTTNGTTPTTSSTLYSAPIAISATTTIEAIASDAPTYTNSNVATATYTINLPAAATPTFSPAPGTFTSAQSVLLADTTTGASIYYTTNGSTPTTASTLYSPSTPIAVSSTTTINAIAVAPGFSNSAVATGTYTINGPAVSVVETTNDETQLMAAQPSVNFGTGSTADAGTNTVIVDPTQQYQSIEGFGAAFTDSAADLLMNVEPAASLPGTLNDLFTRNGDGIGLSFMRIPMGASDIALSVYSYDDMPMGQTDPTLANFSIAHDQAYILPLIKQAVALNPQMKLMANPWSPPGWMKDPASMSPVSMLGGTLLMTSTNETAFANYFVKYLQAYKSAGVNIDYISLQNEPLNITTSYPSMGMSDTTQLALLQGYVLPALTNANITTKVFVYDHNWDTPSYPQTVLGGLNSTQLTQIAGTAWHGYGGAPGAQQLLQNQYASLGNWETEHSGGTWQSDQFTTDMLEITQVLRNSAKSFVKWSLALNEKLGPNLTQNAGLGGCNTCTPIITVNSTTGAVTKDIEYYTLGHYSKYVLPGAVRIYSSNTPTVASVAFVNPDGSLALIAYNNGTTSQTVQVQWGTESFSYTLPATAAATFTWSGSISGTVPAIQATAQIQGSSFSSESGLETESTGDSTGEYDLGYLSQGSYAVYENVDFGTGVSQVNVRTASAGNGGTAKFYLDNMTSTPIATVNLPVTGGWQTWTTVNTPVAGASGVHTLYVVFNGSTSSIANVNWFQFVQ
;
A
#
# COMPACT_ATOMS: atom_id res chain seq x y z
N MET A 1 -36.71 -50.92 5.16
CA MET A 1 -38.13 -50.84 5.51
C MET A 1 -38.81 -50.24 4.31
N ASP A 2 -39.24 -51.07 3.51
CA ASP A 2 -40.55 -51.68 3.33
C ASP A 2 -41.47 -50.84 2.48
N MET A 3 -41.60 -51.24 1.31
CA MET A 3 -42.78 -52.00 0.72
C MET A 3 -43.90 -51.06 0.27
N ARG A 4 -44.62 -51.20 -0.80
CA ARG A 4 -44.93 -52.21 -1.78
C ARG A 4 -45.79 -51.53 -2.85
N ARG A 5 -45.61 -51.86 -4.14
CA ARG A 5 -46.44 -52.69 -4.98
C ARG A 5 -47.86 -52.16 -5.27
N GLY A 6 -48.21 -52.20 -6.57
CA GLY A 6 -49.57 -52.30 -7.09
C GLY A 6 -49.61 -52.24 -8.62
N ILE A 7 -49.45 -53.42 -9.22
CA ILE A 7 -49.78 -53.80 -10.60
C ILE A 7 -51.29 -54.07 -10.65
N VAL A 8 -51.95 -53.78 -11.80
CA VAL A 8 -52.96 -54.57 -12.49
C VAL A 8 -53.44 -53.80 -13.72
N ALA A 9 -53.14 -54.05 -14.94
CA ALA A 9 -53.41 -55.13 -15.93
C ALA A 9 -54.91 -55.42 -16.22
N VAL A 10 -55.14 -55.42 -17.56
CA VAL A 10 -56.08 -56.28 -18.30
C VAL A 10 -57.55 -55.80 -18.50
N GLY A 11 -57.97 -55.84 -19.78
CA GLY A 11 -59.27 -56.11 -20.15
C GLY A 11 -59.67 -55.77 -21.59
N MET A 12 -59.41 -56.71 -22.45
CA MET A 12 -59.86 -56.80 -23.82
C MET A 12 -61.37 -57.30 -23.86
N ALA A 13 -62.16 -56.71 -24.72
CA ALA A 13 -63.26 -57.46 -25.25
C ALA A 13 -63.79 -56.95 -26.60
N MET A 14 -63.60 -57.78 -27.56
CA MET A 14 -64.38 -57.76 -28.82
C MET A 14 -65.86 -58.17 -28.54
N LEU A 15 -66.80 -57.68 -29.29
CA LEU A 15 -67.83 -58.54 -29.87
C LEU A 15 -68.57 -57.92 -31.08
N TRP A 16 -68.79 -58.75 -32.04
CA TRP A 16 -69.50 -58.61 -33.28
C TRP A 16 -71.02 -58.54 -33.04
N LEU A 17 -71.89 -57.96 -33.97
CA LEU A 17 -72.84 -58.73 -34.71
C LEU A 17 -73.51 -57.90 -35.85
N VAL A 18 -73.49 -58.40 -36.94
CA VAL A 18 -74.25 -58.61 -38.13
C VAL A 18 -75.74 -58.40 -37.94
N GLY A 19 -76.40 -57.77 -38.95
CA GLY A 19 -77.87 -57.82 -39.20
C GLY A 19 -78.28 -57.12 -40.49
N CYS A 20 -78.64 -57.96 -41.48
CA CYS A 20 -79.20 -57.61 -42.76
C CYS A 20 -80.61 -57.07 -42.74
N GLY A 21 -80.93 -56.30 -43.81
CA GLY A 21 -82.28 -56.42 -44.39
C GLY A 21 -82.85 -55.17 -44.96
N GLY A 22 -82.85 -55.04 -46.24
CA GLY A 22 -83.93 -54.91 -47.18
C GLY A 22 -84.68 -53.61 -47.41
N GLY A 23 -84.46 -53.13 -48.57
CA GLY A 23 -85.56 -52.87 -49.51
C GLY A 23 -86.09 -51.45 -49.77
N SER A 24 -85.76 -51.03 -50.95
CA SER A 24 -86.52 -50.27 -51.97
C SER A 24 -86.97 -48.83 -51.76
N GLY A 25 -86.65 -48.08 -52.74
CA GLY A 25 -87.58 -47.07 -53.35
C GLY A 25 -87.12 -45.60 -53.41
N GLY A 26 -86.58 -45.24 -54.47
CA GLY A 26 -86.61 -44.12 -55.29
C GLY A 26 -86.92 -42.71 -54.79
N ALA A 27 -86.03 -41.84 -55.02
CA ALA A 27 -86.19 -40.52 -55.64
C ALA A 27 -84.93 -39.81 -55.78
N GLY A 28 -84.55 -39.33 -56.97
CA GLY A 28 -83.36 -38.65 -57.28
C GLY A 28 -83.21 -37.34 -56.48
N ASN A 29 -82.05 -37.19 -55.92
CA ASN A 29 -81.58 -35.91 -55.41
C ASN A 29 -80.20 -35.70 -55.96
N ASN A 30 -80.04 -34.72 -56.85
CA ASN A 30 -78.82 -34.18 -57.36
C ASN A 30 -78.13 -33.47 -56.22
N ASN A 31 -77.45 -34.21 -55.37
CA ASN A 31 -76.51 -33.64 -54.48
C ASN A 31 -75.12 -33.77 -55.17
N PRO A 32 -74.32 -32.66 -55.28
CA PRO A 32 -72.91 -32.79 -55.77
C PRO A 32 -72.26 -33.82 -54.88
N PRO A 33 -71.29 -34.62 -55.41
CA PRO A 33 -70.54 -35.59 -54.62
C PRO A 33 -69.89 -34.81 -53.49
N PRO A 34 -69.84 -35.43 -52.25
CA PRO A 34 -69.13 -34.74 -51.14
C PRO A 34 -67.69 -34.39 -51.58
N ALA A 35 -67.28 -33.16 -51.32
CA ALA A 35 -65.90 -32.71 -51.61
C ALA A 35 -64.93 -33.77 -51.09
N GLN A 36 -64.03 -34.19 -51.98
CA GLN A 36 -63.03 -35.19 -51.62
C GLN A 36 -62.12 -34.57 -50.54
N GLN A 37 -61.74 -35.33 -49.56
CA GLN A 37 -60.87 -34.86 -48.50
C GLN A 37 -59.39 -34.78 -49.02
N ALA A 38 -58.68 -33.73 -48.68
CA ALA A 38 -57.29 -33.63 -48.96
C ALA A 38 -56.42 -34.74 -48.27
N ALA A 39 -55.34 -35.17 -48.86
CA ALA A 39 -54.49 -36.17 -48.26
C ALA A 39 -53.91 -35.62 -46.95
N THR A 40 -53.59 -36.50 -46.03
CA THR A 40 -52.96 -36.11 -44.75
C THR A 40 -51.50 -35.79 -45.03
N PRO A 41 -50.97 -34.58 -44.60
CA PRO A 41 -49.58 -34.22 -44.81
C PRO A 41 -48.62 -35.24 -44.20
N THR A 42 -47.44 -35.35 -44.84
CA THR A 42 -46.34 -36.21 -44.37
C THR A 42 -45.11 -35.39 -43.99
N PHE A 43 -44.33 -35.90 -43.08
CA PHE A 43 -43.17 -35.23 -42.53
C PHE A 43 -41.89 -35.98 -42.92
N SER A 44 -40.83 -35.22 -43.28
CA SER A 44 -39.48 -35.77 -43.50
C SER A 44 -38.43 -34.89 -42.79
N PRO A 45 -37.59 -35.44 -41.91
CA PRO A 45 -37.61 -36.84 -41.49
C PRO A 45 -38.90 -37.21 -40.72
N ALA A 46 -39.16 -38.47 -40.56
CA ALA A 46 -40.30 -38.94 -39.76
C ALA A 46 -40.11 -38.58 -38.28
N ALA A 47 -41.25 -38.53 -37.51
CA ALA A 47 -41.21 -38.33 -36.05
C ALA A 47 -40.25 -39.32 -35.40
N GLY A 48 -39.54 -38.84 -34.35
CA GLY A 48 -38.54 -39.65 -33.67
C GLY A 48 -37.70 -38.90 -32.65
N THR A 49 -36.70 -39.61 -32.10
CA THR A 49 -35.71 -39.01 -31.18
C THR A 49 -34.42 -38.79 -31.99
N PHE A 50 -33.90 -37.61 -31.87
CA PHE A 50 -32.70 -37.12 -32.57
C PHE A 50 -31.69 -36.57 -31.57
N THR A 51 -30.43 -36.72 -31.91
CA THR A 51 -29.29 -36.20 -31.09
C THR A 51 -28.70 -34.89 -31.63
N SER A 52 -29.36 -34.33 -32.63
CA SER A 52 -29.04 -33.02 -33.22
C SER A 52 -30.30 -32.30 -33.68
N ALA A 53 -30.20 -30.99 -33.87
CA ALA A 53 -31.25 -30.19 -34.49
C ALA A 53 -31.69 -30.79 -35.85
N GLN A 54 -32.98 -30.76 -36.13
CA GLN A 54 -33.54 -31.28 -37.35
C GLN A 54 -34.11 -30.16 -38.22
N THR A 55 -34.14 -30.40 -39.51
CA THR A 55 -34.88 -29.57 -40.47
C THR A 55 -35.98 -30.40 -41.08
N VAL A 56 -37.24 -30.05 -40.77
CA VAL A 56 -38.42 -30.84 -41.14
C VAL A 56 -39.09 -30.23 -42.37
N THR A 57 -39.27 -31.04 -43.37
CA THR A 57 -40.09 -30.69 -44.52
C THR A 57 -41.48 -31.33 -44.39
N ILE A 58 -42.52 -30.61 -44.78
CA ILE A 58 -43.87 -31.09 -44.82
C ILE A 58 -44.27 -31.16 -46.30
N SER A 59 -44.91 -32.27 -46.68
CA SER A 59 -45.40 -32.49 -48.04
C SER A 59 -46.80 -33.07 -48.04
N ASP A 60 -47.55 -32.75 -49.08
CA ASP A 60 -48.91 -33.31 -49.34
C ASP A 60 -49.04 -33.74 -50.77
N SER A 61 -49.84 -34.78 -51.05
CA SER A 61 -50.05 -35.32 -52.41
C SER A 61 -51.23 -34.72 -53.11
N THR A 62 -52.04 -33.90 -52.45
CA THR A 62 -53.21 -33.21 -53.03
C THR A 62 -52.74 -32.07 -53.93
N SER A 63 -52.99 -32.17 -55.22
CA SER A 63 -52.53 -31.13 -56.15
C SER A 63 -53.24 -29.79 -55.85
N GLY A 64 -52.48 -28.71 -55.63
CA GLY A 64 -52.92 -27.39 -55.34
C GLY A 64 -53.22 -27.09 -53.86
N ALA A 65 -53.09 -28.10 -52.98
CA ALA A 65 -53.39 -27.88 -51.58
C ALA A 65 -52.24 -27.02 -50.90
N SER A 66 -52.68 -26.13 -50.08
CA SER A 66 -51.80 -25.36 -49.15
C SER A 66 -51.73 -26.10 -47.80
N ILE A 67 -50.49 -26.20 -47.27
CA ILE A 67 -50.27 -26.84 -45.97
C ILE A 67 -50.21 -25.77 -44.88
N TYR A 68 -50.94 -25.92 -43.79
CA TYR A 68 -50.94 -25.07 -42.62
C TYR A 68 -50.46 -25.88 -41.43
N TYR A 69 -49.61 -25.29 -40.58
CA TYR A 69 -49.02 -26.03 -39.49
C TYR A 69 -48.95 -25.20 -38.18
N THR A 70 -48.76 -25.92 -37.08
CA THR A 70 -48.43 -25.37 -35.75
C THR A 70 -47.26 -26.14 -35.18
N THR A 71 -46.47 -25.46 -34.25
CA THR A 71 -45.34 -26.10 -33.55
C THR A 71 -45.51 -26.13 -32.04
N ASN A 72 -46.73 -25.78 -31.57
CA ASN A 72 -47.06 -25.72 -30.16
C ASN A 72 -48.06 -26.79 -29.70
N GLY A 73 -48.35 -27.77 -30.57
CA GLY A 73 -49.31 -28.87 -30.32
C GLY A 73 -50.79 -28.46 -30.37
N THR A 74 -51.09 -27.26 -30.87
CA THR A 74 -52.50 -26.87 -31.13
C THR A 74 -52.94 -27.30 -32.52
N THR A 75 -54.18 -27.78 -32.65
CA THR A 75 -54.71 -28.19 -33.93
C THR A 75 -54.67 -27.07 -34.97
N PRO A 76 -53.98 -27.28 -36.13
CA PRO A 76 -53.89 -26.27 -37.16
C PRO A 76 -55.23 -26.03 -37.88
N THR A 77 -55.40 -24.79 -38.29
CA THR A 77 -56.52 -24.32 -39.09
C THR A 77 -55.97 -23.57 -40.30
N THR A 78 -56.82 -23.23 -41.29
CA THR A 78 -56.40 -22.40 -42.43
C THR A 78 -55.96 -20.98 -42.07
N SER A 79 -56.11 -20.61 -40.80
CA SER A 79 -55.55 -19.39 -40.22
C SER A 79 -54.19 -19.58 -39.51
N SER A 80 -53.73 -20.83 -39.42
CA SER A 80 -52.36 -21.16 -38.88
C SER A 80 -51.27 -20.79 -39.88
N THR A 81 -50.03 -20.97 -39.49
CA THR A 81 -48.88 -20.64 -40.32
C THR A 81 -48.87 -21.44 -41.63
N LEU A 82 -48.81 -20.75 -42.77
CA LEU A 82 -48.68 -21.38 -44.06
C LEU A 82 -47.27 -21.97 -44.20
N TYR A 83 -47.17 -23.23 -44.59
CA TYR A 83 -45.85 -23.85 -44.82
C TYR A 83 -45.29 -23.38 -46.16
N SER A 84 -44.14 -22.73 -46.11
CA SER A 84 -43.42 -22.19 -47.29
C SER A 84 -41.95 -22.55 -47.37
N ALA A 85 -41.42 -23.04 -46.25
CA ALA A 85 -39.99 -23.42 -46.14
C ALA A 85 -39.77 -24.47 -45.05
N PRO A 86 -38.68 -25.25 -45.09
CA PRO A 86 -38.39 -26.26 -44.08
C PRO A 86 -38.34 -25.67 -42.67
N ILE A 87 -38.85 -26.38 -41.68
CA ILE A 87 -38.97 -25.94 -40.26
C ILE A 87 -37.75 -26.42 -39.52
N ALA A 88 -36.97 -25.48 -38.94
CA ALA A 88 -35.87 -25.82 -38.06
C ALA A 88 -36.32 -26.16 -36.66
N ILE A 89 -35.96 -27.35 -36.18
CA ILE A 89 -36.31 -27.90 -34.86
C ILE A 89 -35.02 -28.06 -34.05
N SER A 90 -34.85 -27.23 -33.05
CA SER A 90 -33.65 -27.26 -32.15
C SER A 90 -33.98 -27.73 -30.72
N ALA A 91 -35.27 -27.86 -30.39
CA ALA A 91 -35.77 -28.37 -29.12
C ALA A 91 -36.93 -29.33 -29.37
N THR A 92 -37.27 -30.17 -28.38
CA THR A 92 -38.39 -31.08 -28.48
C THR A 92 -39.65 -30.31 -28.89
N THR A 93 -40.21 -30.69 -30.04
CA THR A 93 -41.32 -29.97 -30.68
C THR A 93 -42.30 -30.95 -31.27
N THR A 94 -43.58 -30.72 -31.10
CA THR A 94 -44.66 -31.42 -31.83
C THR A 94 -45.17 -30.50 -32.90
N ILE A 95 -45.07 -30.97 -34.15
CA ILE A 95 -45.62 -30.30 -35.34
C ILE A 95 -46.94 -30.96 -35.64
N GLU A 96 -48.01 -30.18 -35.79
CA GLU A 96 -49.27 -30.60 -36.37
C GLU A 96 -49.50 -29.86 -37.67
N ALA A 97 -50.06 -30.59 -38.70
CA ALA A 97 -50.26 -29.99 -40.00
C ALA A 97 -51.58 -30.51 -40.64
N ILE A 98 -52.19 -29.63 -41.44
CA ILE A 98 -53.31 -29.96 -42.31
C ILE A 98 -53.04 -29.48 -43.76
N ALA A 99 -53.59 -30.17 -44.74
CA ALA A 99 -53.66 -29.68 -46.11
C ALA A 99 -55.07 -29.17 -46.36
N SER A 100 -55.19 -28.07 -47.14
CA SER A 100 -56.47 -27.42 -47.49
C SER A 100 -56.37 -26.91 -48.93
N ASP A 101 -57.38 -27.22 -49.73
CA ASP A 101 -57.59 -26.68 -51.06
C ASP A 101 -59.15 -26.44 -51.31
N ALA A 102 -59.70 -25.60 -50.46
CA ALA A 102 -61.11 -25.22 -50.57
C ALA A 102 -61.37 -24.33 -51.76
N PRO A 103 -62.46 -24.54 -52.58
CA PRO A 103 -63.56 -25.47 -52.33
C PRO A 103 -63.37 -26.89 -52.94
N THR A 104 -62.25 -27.18 -53.58
CA THR A 104 -61.99 -28.40 -54.34
C THR A 104 -61.96 -29.64 -53.40
N TYR A 105 -61.22 -29.52 -52.26
CA TYR A 105 -61.12 -30.53 -51.23
C TYR A 105 -61.47 -29.96 -49.84
N THR A 106 -62.04 -30.82 -48.99
CA THR A 106 -62.20 -30.53 -47.56
C THR A 106 -60.79 -30.70 -46.88
N ASN A 107 -60.62 -30.01 -45.73
CA ASN A 107 -59.33 -30.12 -45.00
C ASN A 107 -59.02 -31.58 -44.74
N SER A 108 -57.69 -31.88 -44.77
CA SER A 108 -57.18 -33.17 -44.43
C SER A 108 -57.42 -33.49 -42.98
N ASN A 109 -57.23 -34.77 -42.59
CA ASN A 109 -56.92 -35.09 -41.19
C ASN A 109 -55.64 -34.36 -40.72
N VAL A 110 -55.60 -34.14 -39.41
CA VAL A 110 -54.36 -33.57 -38.79
C VAL A 110 -53.29 -34.64 -38.79
N ALA A 111 -52.15 -34.25 -39.37
CA ALA A 111 -50.90 -35.03 -39.25
C ALA A 111 -50.16 -34.53 -38.00
N THR A 112 -49.69 -35.42 -37.16
CA THR A 112 -48.92 -35.06 -35.96
C THR A 112 -47.57 -35.78 -35.99
N ALA A 113 -46.53 -35.00 -35.76
CA ALA A 113 -45.16 -35.53 -35.63
C ALA A 113 -44.44 -34.91 -34.43
N THR A 114 -44.01 -35.73 -33.50
CA THR A 114 -43.21 -35.27 -32.34
C THR A 114 -41.74 -35.58 -32.62
N TYR A 115 -40.94 -34.52 -32.56
CA TYR A 115 -39.49 -34.57 -32.66
C TYR A 115 -38.92 -34.35 -31.26
N THR A 116 -38.35 -35.40 -30.67
CA THR A 116 -37.65 -35.33 -29.40
C THR A 116 -36.16 -35.03 -29.66
N ILE A 117 -35.68 -33.87 -29.23
CA ILE A 117 -34.28 -33.50 -29.43
C ILE A 117 -33.53 -33.74 -28.13
N ASN A 118 -32.73 -34.77 -28.11
CA ASN A 118 -31.84 -35.15 -27.01
C ASN A 118 -30.38 -34.84 -27.41
N LEU A 119 -30.00 -33.55 -27.25
CA LEU A 119 -28.62 -33.17 -27.55
C LEU A 119 -27.66 -33.87 -26.58
N PRO A 120 -26.47 -34.30 -27.06
CA PRO A 120 -25.42 -34.76 -26.17
C PRO A 120 -25.03 -33.61 -25.23
N ALA A 121 -24.66 -33.92 -23.99
CA ALA A 121 -24.16 -32.92 -23.06
C ALA A 121 -22.74 -32.48 -23.44
N ALA A 122 -22.43 -31.21 -23.29
CA ALA A 122 -21.06 -30.74 -23.34
C ALA A 122 -20.23 -31.43 -22.25
N ALA A 123 -18.94 -31.55 -22.44
CA ALA A 123 -18.04 -32.11 -21.44
C ALA A 123 -18.09 -31.24 -20.15
N THR A 124 -17.88 -31.86 -19.03
CA THR A 124 -17.82 -31.13 -17.75
C THR A 124 -16.47 -30.40 -17.68
N PRO A 125 -16.44 -29.09 -17.38
CA PRO A 125 -15.19 -28.35 -17.25
C PRO A 125 -14.22 -28.95 -16.24
N THR A 126 -12.93 -28.83 -16.50
CA THR A 126 -11.86 -29.26 -15.61
C THR A 126 -11.10 -28.07 -15.05
N PHE A 127 -10.48 -28.27 -13.87
CA PHE A 127 -9.76 -27.26 -13.13
C PHE A 127 -8.26 -27.57 -13.12
N SER A 128 -7.42 -26.53 -13.28
CA SER A 128 -5.99 -26.63 -13.09
C SER A 128 -5.47 -25.41 -12.33
N PRO A 129 -4.85 -25.61 -11.15
CA PRO A 129 -4.63 -26.87 -10.45
C PRO A 129 -5.95 -27.56 -10.04
N ALA A 130 -5.89 -28.85 -9.72
CA ALA A 130 -7.05 -29.59 -9.21
C ALA A 130 -7.52 -28.98 -7.86
N PRO A 131 -8.84 -29.03 -7.54
CA PRO A 131 -9.34 -28.58 -6.24
C PRO A 131 -8.66 -29.31 -5.07
N GLY A 132 -8.44 -28.58 -3.97
CA GLY A 132 -7.74 -29.11 -2.80
C GLY A 132 -7.45 -28.05 -1.75
N THR A 133 -6.59 -28.40 -0.78
CA THR A 133 -6.08 -27.47 0.22
C THR A 133 -4.72 -26.95 -0.24
N PHE A 134 -4.55 -25.64 -0.19
CA PHE A 134 -3.37 -24.93 -0.61
C PHE A 134 -2.91 -24.00 0.51
N THR A 135 -1.64 -23.73 0.52
CA THR A 135 -0.99 -22.86 1.50
C THR A 135 -0.75 -21.45 0.96
N SER A 136 -1.14 -21.19 -0.30
CA SER A 136 -1.04 -19.89 -0.95
C SER A 136 -2.19 -19.69 -1.93
N ALA A 137 -2.42 -18.44 -2.33
CA ALA A 137 -3.37 -18.07 -3.36
C ALA A 137 -3.13 -18.88 -4.65
N GLN A 138 -4.22 -19.24 -5.33
CA GLN A 138 -4.16 -20.03 -6.56
C GLN A 138 -4.69 -19.23 -7.75
N SER A 139 -4.09 -19.48 -8.91
CA SER A 139 -4.57 -19.02 -10.20
C SER A 139 -5.18 -20.20 -10.94
N VAL A 140 -6.53 -20.28 -10.96
CA VAL A 140 -7.24 -21.44 -11.46
C VAL A 140 -7.60 -21.25 -12.93
N LEU A 141 -7.15 -22.18 -13.77
CA LEU A 141 -7.53 -22.31 -15.16
C LEU A 141 -8.69 -23.28 -15.32
N LEU A 142 -9.64 -22.95 -16.18
CA LEU A 142 -10.71 -23.83 -16.62
C LEU A 142 -10.46 -24.30 -18.05
N ALA A 143 -10.76 -25.57 -18.31
CA ALA A 143 -10.69 -26.13 -19.64
C ALA A 143 -11.88 -27.05 -19.92
N ASP A 144 -12.30 -27.12 -21.19
CA ASP A 144 -13.34 -28.00 -21.69
C ASP A 144 -12.89 -28.62 -23.01
N THR A 145 -13.30 -29.87 -23.25
CA THR A 145 -12.92 -30.60 -24.48
C THR A 145 -13.96 -30.48 -25.59
N THR A 146 -15.12 -29.88 -25.31
CA THR A 146 -16.17 -29.71 -26.32
C THR A 146 -15.79 -28.58 -27.28
N THR A 147 -15.72 -28.91 -28.57
CA THR A 147 -15.36 -27.92 -29.59
C THR A 147 -16.34 -26.74 -29.59
N GLY A 148 -15.81 -25.51 -29.50
CA GLY A 148 -16.59 -24.28 -29.50
C GLY A 148 -17.32 -24.01 -28.18
N ALA A 149 -16.95 -24.67 -27.08
CA ALA A 149 -17.57 -24.42 -25.77
C ALA A 149 -17.12 -23.07 -25.20
N SER A 150 -18.08 -22.36 -24.62
CA SER A 150 -17.88 -21.25 -23.71
C SER A 150 -18.09 -21.74 -22.28
N ILE A 151 -17.15 -21.40 -21.37
CA ILE A 151 -17.27 -21.77 -19.95
C ILE A 151 -17.79 -20.59 -19.17
N TYR A 152 -18.83 -20.78 -18.36
CA TYR A 152 -19.37 -19.81 -17.41
C TYR A 152 -19.15 -20.30 -16.00
N TYR A 153 -18.78 -19.38 -15.10
CA TYR A 153 -18.45 -19.76 -13.73
C TYR A 153 -18.99 -18.78 -12.67
N THR A 154 -19.03 -19.26 -11.43
CA THR A 154 -19.32 -18.50 -10.22
C THR A 154 -18.31 -18.86 -9.13
N THR A 155 -18.03 -17.92 -8.22
CA THR A 155 -17.14 -18.11 -7.06
C THR A 155 -17.86 -17.96 -5.72
N ASN A 156 -19.17 -17.75 -5.75
CA ASN A 156 -20.03 -17.55 -4.57
C ASN A 156 -20.87 -18.79 -4.20
N GLY A 157 -20.57 -19.94 -4.79
CA GLY A 157 -21.29 -21.18 -4.56
C GLY A 157 -22.63 -21.33 -5.32
N SER A 158 -23.09 -20.31 -6.05
CA SER A 158 -24.29 -20.39 -6.86
C SER A 158 -24.09 -21.27 -8.11
N THR A 159 -25.19 -21.87 -8.63
CA THR A 159 -25.13 -22.60 -9.89
C THR A 159 -24.92 -21.65 -11.05
N PRO A 160 -23.88 -21.84 -11.89
CA PRO A 160 -23.61 -20.97 -13.03
C PRO A 160 -24.67 -21.12 -14.13
N THR A 161 -24.92 -19.99 -14.80
CA THR A 161 -25.82 -19.92 -15.98
C THR A 161 -25.09 -19.12 -17.08
N THR A 162 -25.70 -19.02 -18.27
CA THR A 162 -25.17 -18.16 -19.36
C THR A 162 -25.15 -16.66 -19.02
N ALA A 163 -25.77 -16.25 -17.90
CA ALA A 163 -25.68 -14.91 -17.36
C ALA A 163 -24.56 -14.73 -16.32
N SER A 164 -23.88 -15.82 -15.95
CA SER A 164 -22.73 -15.79 -15.04
C SER A 164 -21.48 -15.28 -15.75
N THR A 165 -20.38 -15.12 -15.03
CA THR A 165 -19.11 -14.64 -15.59
C THR A 165 -18.58 -15.59 -16.67
N LEU A 166 -18.31 -15.05 -17.83
CA LEU A 166 -17.67 -15.80 -18.92
C LEU A 166 -16.17 -15.95 -18.61
N TYR A 167 -15.70 -17.18 -18.63
CA TYR A 167 -14.28 -17.48 -18.42
C TYR A 167 -13.42 -17.10 -19.63
N SER A 168 -12.30 -16.44 -19.40
CA SER A 168 -11.25 -16.14 -20.39
C SER A 168 -9.94 -16.84 -20.01
N PRO A 169 -9.35 -17.64 -20.90
CA PRO A 169 -8.07 -18.30 -20.62
C PRO A 169 -6.90 -17.33 -20.37
N SER A 170 -6.99 -16.10 -20.86
CA SER A 170 -5.99 -15.05 -20.61
C SER A 170 -6.10 -14.42 -19.21
N THR A 171 -7.17 -14.71 -18.49
CA THR A 171 -7.43 -14.17 -17.15
C THR A 171 -7.81 -15.31 -16.21
N PRO A 172 -6.83 -16.00 -15.61
CA PRO A 172 -7.09 -17.07 -14.63
C PRO A 172 -7.96 -16.57 -13.48
N ILE A 173 -8.72 -17.47 -12.86
CA ILE A 173 -9.51 -17.14 -11.68
C ILE A 173 -8.59 -17.08 -10.47
N ALA A 174 -8.40 -15.87 -9.91
CA ALA A 174 -7.63 -15.67 -8.69
C ALA A 174 -8.42 -16.19 -7.48
N VAL A 175 -7.81 -17.07 -6.70
CA VAL A 175 -8.36 -17.65 -5.45
C VAL A 175 -7.40 -17.32 -4.33
N SER A 176 -7.69 -16.28 -3.56
CA SER A 176 -6.86 -15.80 -2.45
C SER A 176 -7.41 -16.19 -1.07
N SER A 177 -8.61 -16.71 -1.01
CA SER A 177 -9.27 -17.23 0.20
C SER A 177 -10.04 -18.50 -0.14
N THR A 178 -10.45 -19.29 0.87
CA THR A 178 -11.24 -20.50 0.62
C THR A 178 -12.44 -20.20 -0.24
N THR A 179 -12.46 -20.77 -1.45
CA THR A 179 -13.42 -20.45 -2.51
C THR A 179 -13.93 -21.73 -3.17
N THR A 180 -15.21 -21.82 -3.41
CA THR A 180 -15.82 -22.86 -4.25
C THR A 180 -16.15 -22.27 -5.61
N ILE A 181 -15.52 -22.82 -6.65
CA ILE A 181 -15.77 -22.46 -8.04
C ILE A 181 -16.74 -23.47 -8.61
N ASN A 182 -17.87 -23.01 -9.15
CA ASN A 182 -18.78 -23.80 -9.94
C ASN A 182 -18.67 -23.36 -11.41
N ALA A 183 -18.61 -24.31 -12.34
CA ALA A 183 -18.48 -24.02 -13.77
C ALA A 183 -19.36 -24.91 -14.65
N ILE A 184 -19.88 -24.36 -15.74
CA ILE A 184 -20.58 -25.11 -16.82
C ILE A 184 -19.97 -24.76 -18.17
N ALA A 185 -20.00 -25.74 -19.08
CA ALA A 185 -19.69 -25.54 -20.50
C ALA A 185 -20.99 -25.46 -21.31
N VAL A 186 -21.02 -24.52 -22.25
CA VAL A 186 -22.13 -24.29 -23.17
C VAL A 186 -21.60 -24.24 -24.58
N ALA A 187 -22.09 -25.12 -25.47
CA ALA A 187 -21.63 -25.19 -26.86
C ALA A 187 -22.78 -25.33 -27.84
N PRO A 188 -22.70 -24.79 -29.07
CA PRO A 188 -23.69 -24.99 -30.08
C PRO A 188 -23.85 -26.47 -30.42
N GLY A 189 -25.12 -26.97 -30.46
CA GLY A 189 -25.42 -28.36 -30.75
C GLY A 189 -25.30 -29.34 -29.59
N PHE A 190 -25.04 -28.83 -28.40
CA PHE A 190 -24.99 -29.61 -27.14
C PHE A 190 -25.97 -29.06 -26.12
N SER A 191 -26.40 -29.88 -25.21
CA SER A 191 -27.00 -29.43 -23.94
C SER A 191 -25.87 -28.95 -22.99
N ASN A 192 -26.23 -28.10 -22.03
CA ASN A 192 -25.27 -27.65 -21.05
C ASN A 192 -24.58 -28.84 -20.34
N SER A 193 -23.30 -28.70 -19.99
CA SER A 193 -22.60 -29.70 -19.21
C SER A 193 -23.21 -29.88 -17.81
N ALA A 194 -22.83 -30.93 -17.13
CA ALA A 194 -22.97 -31.00 -15.67
C ALA A 194 -22.17 -29.85 -15.04
N VAL A 195 -22.57 -29.41 -13.83
CA VAL A 195 -21.79 -28.41 -13.08
C VAL A 195 -20.53 -29.07 -12.56
N ALA A 196 -19.38 -28.54 -12.95
CA ALA A 196 -18.12 -28.83 -12.31
C ALA A 196 -18.00 -28.01 -11.02
N THR A 197 -17.71 -28.65 -9.91
CA THR A 197 -17.51 -27.97 -8.60
C THR A 197 -16.10 -28.24 -8.10
N GLY A 198 -15.37 -27.19 -7.79
CA GLY A 198 -14.04 -27.26 -7.22
C GLY A 198 -13.92 -26.37 -5.99
N THR A 199 -13.63 -26.95 -4.81
CA THR A 199 -13.35 -26.20 -3.60
C THR A 199 -11.84 -26.09 -3.41
N TYR A 200 -11.37 -24.86 -3.28
CA TYR A 200 -9.99 -24.50 -2.96
C TYR A 200 -9.99 -23.97 -1.54
N THR A 201 -9.35 -24.68 -0.64
CA THR A 201 -9.19 -24.27 0.76
C THR A 201 -7.83 -23.61 0.88
N ILE A 202 -7.82 -22.31 1.24
CA ILE A 202 -6.58 -21.57 1.48
C ILE A 202 -6.44 -21.43 3.00
N ASN A 203 -5.35 -21.93 3.54
CA ASN A 203 -5.03 -21.86 4.97
C ASN A 203 -4.12 -20.66 5.25
N GLY A 204 -4.22 -20.09 6.47
CA GLY A 204 -3.40 -18.97 6.95
C GLY A 204 -4.16 -17.64 6.99
N PRO A 205 -3.62 -16.64 7.72
CA PRO A 205 -4.20 -15.31 7.81
C PRO A 205 -4.28 -14.62 6.44
N ALA A 206 -5.37 -13.91 6.21
CA ALA A 206 -5.51 -13.08 5.02
C ALA A 206 -4.66 -11.82 5.15
N VAL A 207 -3.99 -11.45 4.06
CA VAL A 207 -3.16 -10.25 3.94
C VAL A 207 -3.82 -9.31 2.94
N SER A 208 -4.20 -8.13 3.40
CA SER A 208 -4.64 -7.05 2.51
C SER A 208 -3.43 -6.38 1.87
N VAL A 209 -3.54 -6.04 0.59
CA VAL A 209 -2.46 -5.44 -0.18
C VAL A 209 -2.93 -4.14 -0.82
N VAL A 210 -2.11 -3.10 -0.68
CA VAL A 210 -2.32 -1.80 -1.33
C VAL A 210 -1.04 -1.41 -2.05
N GLU A 211 -1.15 -0.96 -3.29
CA GLU A 211 0.00 -0.71 -4.17
C GLU A 211 0.00 0.70 -4.75
N THR A 212 1.20 1.29 -4.85
CA THR A 212 1.47 2.49 -5.63
C THR A 212 2.64 2.21 -6.57
N THR A 213 2.51 2.63 -7.84
CA THR A 213 3.57 2.50 -8.86
C THR A 213 4.11 3.87 -9.23
N ASN A 214 5.40 3.94 -9.58
CA ASN A 214 6.06 5.20 -9.93
C ASN A 214 5.49 5.87 -11.20
N ASP A 215 4.86 5.09 -12.09
CA ASP A 215 4.13 5.60 -13.26
C ASP A 215 2.72 6.12 -12.93
N GLU A 216 2.36 6.15 -11.64
CA GLU A 216 1.08 6.62 -11.10
C GLU A 216 -0.16 5.87 -11.63
N THR A 217 0.02 4.70 -12.27
CA THR A 217 -1.11 3.88 -12.73
C THR A 217 -1.84 3.19 -11.58
N GLN A 218 -1.14 3.00 -10.46
CA GLN A 218 -1.71 2.57 -9.17
C GLN A 218 -1.34 3.61 -8.12
N LEU A 219 -2.31 4.12 -7.38
CA LEU A 219 -2.14 5.14 -6.34
C LEU A 219 -2.87 4.68 -5.08
N MET A 220 -2.15 4.00 -4.17
CA MET A 220 -2.69 3.28 -3.01
C MET A 220 -3.89 2.39 -3.39
N ALA A 221 -3.79 1.77 -4.57
CA ALA A 221 -4.85 0.95 -5.12
C ALA A 221 -4.91 -0.42 -4.41
N ALA A 222 -6.11 -0.81 -3.97
CA ALA A 222 -6.32 -2.11 -3.37
C ALA A 222 -6.06 -3.23 -4.39
N GLN A 223 -5.23 -4.18 -4.03
CA GLN A 223 -4.91 -5.37 -4.82
C GLN A 223 -5.63 -6.60 -4.27
N PRO A 224 -5.76 -7.68 -5.06
CA PRO A 224 -6.25 -8.95 -4.55
C PRO A 224 -5.48 -9.37 -3.28
N SER A 225 -6.22 -9.74 -2.23
CA SER A 225 -5.61 -10.22 -1.00
C SER A 225 -4.87 -11.53 -1.24
N VAL A 226 -3.79 -11.74 -0.52
CA VAL A 226 -3.04 -13.00 -0.46
C VAL A 226 -3.21 -13.63 0.92
N ASN A 227 -2.81 -14.90 1.08
CA ASN A 227 -2.90 -15.56 2.38
C ASN A 227 -1.56 -16.16 2.75
N PHE A 228 -1.25 -16.14 4.04
CA PHE A 228 -0.15 -16.96 4.55
C PHE A 228 -0.46 -18.43 4.37
N GLY A 229 0.56 -19.21 3.97
CA GLY A 229 0.51 -20.65 3.83
C GLY A 229 1.54 -21.34 4.71
N THR A 230 1.23 -22.56 5.16
CA THR A 230 2.18 -23.40 5.89
C THR A 230 3.04 -24.21 4.93
N GLY A 231 4.35 -24.34 5.18
CA GLY A 231 5.24 -25.29 4.53
C GLY A 231 6.10 -24.77 3.37
N SER A 232 6.08 -23.49 3.05
CA SER A 232 7.19 -22.90 2.32
C SER A 232 8.33 -22.66 3.30
N THR A 233 9.25 -23.63 3.42
CA THR A 233 10.59 -23.28 3.90
C THR A 233 11.07 -22.19 2.98
N ALA A 234 11.41 -21.02 3.55
CA ALA A 234 12.13 -20.02 2.79
C ALA A 234 13.26 -20.78 2.08
N ASP A 235 13.15 -20.91 0.77
CA ASP A 235 14.37 -21.01 0.02
C ASP A 235 15.12 -19.76 0.45
N ALA A 236 16.29 -19.95 1.05
CA ALA A 236 17.18 -18.85 1.43
C ALA A 236 17.68 -18.13 0.16
N GLY A 237 16.77 -17.96 -0.79
CA GLY A 237 16.92 -17.20 -2.01
C GLY A 237 16.88 -15.70 -1.69
N THR A 238 17.48 -14.94 -2.53
CA THR A 238 17.76 -13.51 -2.44
C THR A 238 16.52 -12.59 -2.27
N ASN A 239 15.29 -13.10 -2.30
CA ASN A 239 14.06 -12.30 -2.28
C ASN A 239 13.09 -12.64 -1.12
N THR A 240 13.59 -12.99 0.06
CA THR A 240 12.74 -13.24 1.23
C THR A 240 12.82 -12.10 2.23
N VAL A 241 11.68 -11.47 2.54
CA VAL A 241 11.52 -10.52 3.65
C VAL A 241 11.03 -11.28 4.87
N ILE A 242 11.84 -11.33 5.92
CA ILE A 242 11.50 -11.93 7.21
C ILE A 242 10.88 -10.84 8.08
N VAL A 243 9.73 -11.12 8.71
CA VAL A 243 9.08 -10.25 9.69
C VAL A 243 9.07 -10.93 11.05
N ASP A 244 9.68 -10.27 12.05
CA ASP A 244 9.77 -10.79 13.43
C ASP A 244 9.20 -9.82 14.45
N PRO A 245 7.98 -10.04 14.95
CA PRO A 245 7.35 -9.17 15.95
C PRO A 245 7.95 -9.33 17.36
N THR A 246 8.82 -10.31 17.58
CA THR A 246 9.48 -10.48 18.88
C THR A 246 10.63 -9.50 19.07
N GLN A 247 11.21 -8.99 17.98
CA GLN A 247 12.22 -7.95 17.97
C GLN A 247 11.55 -6.58 17.81
N GLN A 248 11.48 -5.82 18.90
CA GLN A 248 10.77 -4.55 18.97
C GLN A 248 11.75 -3.38 19.15
N TYR A 249 11.44 -2.26 18.51
CA TYR A 249 12.24 -1.05 18.53
C TYR A 249 11.42 0.14 19.04
N GLN A 250 11.55 1.30 18.43
CA GLN A 250 10.82 2.51 18.83
C GLN A 250 9.32 2.41 18.55
N SER A 251 8.55 3.14 19.36
CA SER A 251 7.13 3.40 19.06
C SER A 251 7.00 4.60 18.15
N ILE A 252 6.08 4.52 17.19
CA ILE A 252 5.77 5.57 16.22
C ILE A 252 4.74 6.52 16.80
N GLU A 253 4.98 7.82 16.69
CA GLU A 253 4.03 8.86 17.12
C GLU A 253 3.17 9.36 15.96
N GLY A 254 3.71 9.34 14.74
CA GLY A 254 2.90 9.64 13.57
C GLY A 254 3.68 10.20 12.40
N PHE A 255 2.93 10.49 11.36
CA PHE A 255 3.38 11.02 10.08
C PHE A 255 2.60 12.28 9.76
N GLY A 256 3.20 13.22 9.06
CA GLY A 256 2.47 14.43 8.75
C GLY A 256 3.19 15.43 7.87
N ALA A 257 2.79 16.69 8.02
CA ALA A 257 3.35 17.80 7.29
C ALA A 257 3.25 19.10 8.08
N ALA A 258 3.83 20.17 7.53
CA ALA A 258 3.79 21.48 8.17
C ALA A 258 2.50 22.24 7.83
N PHE A 259 1.81 22.74 8.87
CA PHE A 259 0.78 23.78 8.76
C PHE A 259 1.45 25.14 8.57
N THR A 260 1.99 25.38 7.36
CA THR A 260 2.57 26.69 7.04
C THR A 260 1.47 27.75 6.90
N ASP A 261 1.84 29.03 7.06
CA ASP A 261 0.95 30.16 6.84
C ASP A 261 0.25 30.06 5.46
N SER A 262 1.01 29.78 4.41
CA SER A 262 0.51 29.61 3.05
C SER A 262 -0.40 28.38 2.87
N ALA A 263 -0.07 27.26 3.49
CA ALA A 263 -0.92 26.06 3.42
C ALA A 263 -2.28 26.31 4.09
N ALA A 264 -2.26 27.02 5.21
CA ALA A 264 -3.50 27.36 5.90
C ALA A 264 -4.35 28.37 5.12
N ASP A 265 -3.71 29.37 4.49
CA ASP A 265 -4.43 30.33 3.60
C ASP A 265 -5.06 29.62 2.40
N LEU A 266 -4.31 28.74 1.73
CA LEU A 266 -4.82 27.99 0.57
C LEU A 266 -6.04 27.14 0.93
N LEU A 267 -6.00 26.44 2.03
CA LEU A 267 -7.09 25.56 2.46
C LEU A 267 -8.29 26.34 2.99
N MET A 268 -8.05 27.39 3.77
CA MET A 268 -9.15 28.10 4.45
C MET A 268 -9.76 29.24 3.64
N ASN A 269 -9.00 29.84 2.72
CA ASN A 269 -9.42 31.05 2.00
C ASN A 269 -9.50 30.87 0.48
N VAL A 270 -8.75 29.91 -0.12
CA VAL A 270 -8.72 29.67 -1.57
C VAL A 270 -9.56 28.45 -1.95
N GLU A 271 -9.43 27.33 -1.22
CA GLU A 271 -10.29 26.19 -1.45
C GLU A 271 -11.76 26.52 -1.15
N PRO A 272 -12.73 26.14 -2.01
CA PRO A 272 -14.13 26.35 -1.74
C PRO A 272 -14.57 25.68 -0.42
N ALA A 273 -15.28 26.41 0.43
CA ALA A 273 -15.76 25.92 1.72
C ALA A 273 -16.62 24.64 1.61
N ALA A 274 -17.17 24.35 0.43
CA ALA A 274 -17.95 23.14 0.18
C ALA A 274 -17.07 21.88 -0.02
N SER A 275 -15.84 22.02 -0.55
CA SER A 275 -14.89 20.91 -0.77
C SER A 275 -13.97 20.66 0.42
N LEU A 276 -13.64 21.70 1.17
CA LEU A 276 -12.72 21.66 2.31
C LEU A 276 -12.96 20.47 3.29
N PRO A 277 -14.20 20.14 3.70
CA PRO A 277 -14.42 18.98 4.58
C PRO A 277 -13.96 17.66 3.95
N GLY A 278 -14.07 17.50 2.63
CA GLY A 278 -13.55 16.34 1.89
C GLY A 278 -12.03 16.27 1.96
N THR A 279 -11.35 17.36 1.64
CA THR A 279 -9.89 17.49 1.70
C THR A 279 -9.36 17.21 3.12
N LEU A 280 -10.00 17.77 4.15
CA LEU A 280 -9.60 17.52 5.53
C LEU A 280 -9.83 16.05 5.95
N ASN A 281 -10.92 15.42 5.49
CA ASN A 281 -11.11 13.98 5.71
C ASN A 281 -10.02 13.15 5.05
N ASP A 282 -9.65 13.48 3.82
CA ASP A 282 -8.58 12.79 3.09
C ASP A 282 -7.23 12.94 3.80
N LEU A 283 -6.93 14.11 4.35
CA LEU A 283 -5.68 14.35 5.06
C LEU A 283 -5.65 13.69 6.47
N PHE A 284 -6.70 13.84 7.26
CA PHE A 284 -6.64 13.60 8.70
C PHE A 284 -7.43 12.38 9.20
N THR A 285 -8.25 11.75 8.37
CA THR A 285 -8.90 10.48 8.72
C THR A 285 -8.28 9.30 7.96
N ARG A 286 -8.54 8.06 8.41
CA ARG A 286 -8.13 6.83 7.71
C ARG A 286 -9.25 6.18 6.91
N ASN A 287 -10.41 6.86 6.79
CA ASN A 287 -11.57 6.35 6.10
C ASN A 287 -11.47 6.62 4.59
N GLY A 288 -11.96 5.69 3.76
CA GLY A 288 -11.91 5.85 2.31
C GLY A 288 -10.48 6.09 1.82
N ASP A 289 -10.26 7.17 1.09
CA ASP A 289 -8.94 7.56 0.56
C ASP A 289 -8.06 8.27 1.58
N GLY A 290 -8.58 8.56 2.78
CA GLY A 290 -7.88 9.30 3.80
C GLY A 290 -6.60 8.64 4.28
N ILE A 291 -5.54 9.44 4.47
CA ILE A 291 -4.20 8.97 4.88
C ILE A 291 -3.90 9.13 6.37
N GLY A 292 -4.73 9.86 7.13
CA GLY A 292 -4.70 9.91 8.59
C GLY A 292 -3.44 10.53 9.20
N LEU A 293 -3.02 11.70 8.68
CA LEU A 293 -1.89 12.45 9.23
C LEU A 293 -2.08 12.68 10.74
N SER A 294 -1.02 12.45 11.52
CA SER A 294 -1.11 12.38 12.98
C SER A 294 0.05 13.05 13.72
N PHE A 295 1.05 13.56 13.03
CA PHE A 295 2.13 14.37 13.61
C PHE A 295 2.35 15.61 12.76
N MET A 296 1.97 16.81 13.25
CA MET A 296 1.99 18.02 12.43
C MET A 296 2.92 19.06 13.03
N ARG A 297 3.57 19.81 12.15
CA ARG A 297 4.49 20.89 12.49
C ARG A 297 3.86 22.26 12.25
N ILE A 298 4.09 23.20 13.16
CA ILE A 298 3.53 24.55 13.10
C ILE A 298 4.69 25.56 13.20
N PRO A 299 4.97 26.36 12.16
CA PRO A 299 5.86 27.51 12.30
C PRO A 299 5.33 28.52 13.32
N MET A 300 6.19 28.94 14.24
CA MET A 300 5.87 30.04 15.19
C MET A 300 6.18 31.38 14.55
N GLY A 301 5.23 31.97 13.84
CA GLY A 301 5.40 33.14 12.99
C GLY A 301 5.81 32.72 11.56
N ALA A 302 6.37 33.66 10.81
CA ALA A 302 6.71 33.43 9.41
C ALA A 302 7.87 32.42 9.23
N SER A 303 7.67 31.48 8.30
CA SER A 303 8.70 30.66 7.68
C SER A 303 9.07 31.21 6.29
N ASP A 304 9.82 30.47 5.50
CA ASP A 304 10.03 30.70 4.06
C ASP A 304 8.75 30.54 3.24
N ILE A 305 7.85 29.63 3.67
CA ILE A 305 6.52 29.40 3.07
C ILE A 305 5.46 30.17 3.88
N ALA A 306 5.53 31.48 3.82
CA ALA A 306 4.58 32.40 4.46
C ALA A 306 4.13 33.49 3.48
N LEU A 307 2.99 34.12 3.78
CA LEU A 307 2.44 35.22 2.99
C LEU A 307 3.19 36.54 3.23
N SER A 308 3.72 36.70 4.44
CA SER A 308 4.49 37.87 4.86
C SER A 308 5.43 37.52 5.99
N VAL A 309 6.41 38.41 6.24
CA VAL A 309 7.28 38.29 7.43
C VAL A 309 6.54 38.83 8.64
N TYR A 310 6.34 37.98 9.66
CA TYR A 310 5.71 38.36 10.92
C TYR A 310 6.22 37.52 12.07
N SER A 311 6.17 38.08 13.27
CA SER A 311 6.24 37.35 14.54
C SER A 311 5.02 37.68 15.39
N TYR A 312 4.97 37.17 16.60
CA TYR A 312 3.86 37.49 17.52
C TYR A 312 4.12 38.73 18.38
N ASP A 313 5.27 39.42 18.19
CA ASP A 313 5.66 40.61 18.96
C ASP A 313 6.53 41.55 18.12
N ASP A 314 6.04 41.92 16.95
CA ASP A 314 6.74 42.84 16.05
C ASP A 314 6.73 44.28 16.57
N MET A 315 7.92 44.85 16.71
CA MET A 315 8.08 46.22 17.19
C MET A 315 8.58 47.16 16.07
N PRO A 316 8.19 48.42 16.10
CA PRO A 316 8.76 49.42 15.20
C PRO A 316 10.30 49.46 15.33
N MET A 317 10.97 49.80 14.23
CA MET A 317 12.44 49.87 14.20
C MET A 317 13.04 50.67 15.37
N GLY A 318 13.96 50.05 16.08
CA GLY A 318 14.63 50.64 17.24
C GLY A 318 13.83 50.59 18.56
N GLN A 319 12.65 50.02 18.55
CA GLN A 319 11.89 49.75 19.78
C GLN A 319 12.01 48.27 20.17
N THR A 320 11.82 47.98 21.45
CA THR A 320 11.87 46.65 22.06
C THR A 320 10.68 46.45 23.00
N ASP A 321 10.26 45.22 23.21
CA ASP A 321 9.24 44.85 24.20
C ASP A 321 9.69 43.68 25.11
N PRO A 322 10.61 43.92 26.05
CA PRO A 322 11.12 42.82 26.90
C PRO A 322 10.07 42.14 27.80
N THR A 323 8.91 42.76 27.95
CA THR A 323 7.79 42.19 28.72
C THR A 323 6.80 41.45 27.84
N LEU A 324 6.96 41.54 26.52
CA LEU A 324 6.05 40.98 25.53
C LEU A 324 4.60 41.49 25.73
N ALA A 325 4.43 42.80 26.07
CA ALA A 325 3.14 43.40 26.29
C ALA A 325 2.31 43.46 25.00
N ASN A 326 2.98 43.53 23.84
CA ASN A 326 2.35 43.54 22.51
C ASN A 326 2.20 42.14 21.88
N PHE A 327 2.57 41.08 22.60
CA PHE A 327 2.45 39.72 22.09
C PHE A 327 1.02 39.38 21.68
N SER A 328 0.83 38.90 20.44
CA SER A 328 -0.50 38.57 19.92
C SER A 328 -0.42 37.46 18.86
N ILE A 329 -1.28 36.44 18.98
CA ILE A 329 -1.48 35.39 17.96
C ILE A 329 -2.65 35.73 17.00
N ALA A 330 -2.99 37.01 16.86
CA ALA A 330 -4.14 37.43 16.05
C ALA A 330 -3.99 37.02 14.58
N HIS A 331 -2.76 36.96 14.04
CA HIS A 331 -2.50 36.44 12.72
C HIS A 331 -3.01 35.01 12.58
N ASP A 332 -2.62 34.13 13.49
CA ASP A 332 -2.98 32.72 13.43
C ASP A 332 -4.46 32.46 13.66
N GLN A 333 -5.12 33.33 14.41
CA GLN A 333 -6.56 33.24 14.67
C GLN A 333 -7.40 33.43 13.41
N ALA A 334 -6.85 34.02 12.34
CA ALA A 334 -7.59 34.29 11.11
C ALA A 334 -7.92 32.98 10.35
N TYR A 335 -6.94 32.08 10.18
CA TYR A 335 -7.10 30.87 9.39
C TYR A 335 -6.24 29.68 9.88
N ILE A 336 -5.05 29.90 10.45
CA ILE A 336 -4.15 28.81 10.91
C ILE A 336 -4.80 28.02 12.05
N LEU A 337 -5.19 28.67 13.12
CA LEU A 337 -5.87 28.05 14.26
C LEU A 337 -7.20 27.40 13.90
N PRO A 338 -8.08 28.01 13.07
CA PRO A 338 -9.27 27.36 12.57
C PRO A 338 -9.00 26.06 11.80
N LEU A 339 -7.96 26.01 10.97
CA LEU A 339 -7.55 24.80 10.26
C LEU A 339 -7.07 23.72 11.25
N ILE A 340 -6.15 24.06 12.16
CA ILE A 340 -5.61 23.14 13.16
C ILE A 340 -6.73 22.52 14.02
N LYS A 341 -7.71 23.34 14.45
CA LYS A 341 -8.84 22.85 15.25
C LYS A 341 -9.70 21.84 14.48
N GLN A 342 -9.94 22.06 13.19
CA GLN A 342 -10.66 21.10 12.35
C GLN A 342 -9.85 19.80 12.19
N ALA A 343 -8.54 19.88 11.95
CA ALA A 343 -7.65 18.73 11.84
C ALA A 343 -7.63 17.91 13.14
N VAL A 344 -7.46 18.56 14.29
CA VAL A 344 -7.45 17.89 15.60
C VAL A 344 -8.82 17.28 15.94
N ALA A 345 -9.92 17.90 15.51
CA ALA A 345 -11.25 17.33 15.70
C ALA A 345 -11.45 16.04 14.88
N LEU A 346 -10.87 15.96 13.68
CA LEU A 346 -10.90 14.77 12.83
C LEU A 346 -9.93 13.68 13.31
N ASN A 347 -8.77 14.07 13.86
CA ASN A 347 -7.78 13.15 14.42
C ASN A 347 -7.36 13.58 15.84
N PRO A 348 -8.11 13.18 16.87
CA PRO A 348 -7.80 13.57 18.26
C PRO A 348 -6.48 12.99 18.82
N GLN A 349 -5.87 12.04 18.13
CA GLN A 349 -4.56 11.48 18.49
C GLN A 349 -3.39 12.28 17.93
N MET A 350 -3.67 13.32 17.12
CA MET A 350 -2.67 14.14 16.47
C MET A 350 -1.72 14.78 17.50
N LYS A 351 -0.43 14.68 17.21
CA LYS A 351 0.64 15.38 17.91
C LYS A 351 1.01 16.66 17.18
N LEU A 352 1.24 17.72 17.94
CA LEU A 352 1.59 19.03 17.39
C LEU A 352 2.96 19.47 17.90
N MET A 353 3.83 19.81 16.98
CA MET A 353 5.12 20.44 17.22
C MET A 353 5.09 21.89 16.73
N ALA A 354 5.74 22.79 17.45
CA ALA A 354 5.89 24.18 17.02
C ALA A 354 7.32 24.69 17.21
N ASN A 355 7.80 25.53 16.28
CA ASN A 355 9.13 26.12 16.34
C ASN A 355 9.24 27.38 15.50
N PRO A 356 10.07 28.38 15.91
CA PRO A 356 10.29 29.59 15.13
C PRO A 356 11.41 29.43 14.10
N TRP A 357 11.27 30.06 12.96
CA TRP A 357 12.39 30.36 12.03
C TRP A 357 13.22 31.54 12.52
N SER A 358 12.61 32.45 13.23
CA SER A 358 13.25 33.59 13.90
C SER A 358 12.37 34.05 15.06
N PRO A 359 12.93 34.47 16.19
CA PRO A 359 12.22 35.27 17.17
C PRO A 359 11.89 36.66 16.60
N PRO A 360 11.10 37.51 17.31
CA PRO A 360 10.92 38.90 16.97
C PRO A 360 12.23 39.62 16.66
N GLY A 361 12.25 40.41 15.60
CA GLY A 361 13.47 41.03 15.10
C GLY A 361 14.24 41.85 16.15
N TRP A 362 13.53 42.50 17.07
CA TRP A 362 14.16 43.34 18.12
C TRP A 362 14.98 42.52 19.16
N MET A 363 14.80 41.18 19.21
CA MET A 363 15.63 40.30 20.05
C MET A 363 16.98 39.96 19.43
N LYS A 364 17.20 40.32 18.17
CA LYS A 364 18.36 39.87 17.36
C LYS A 364 19.33 41.00 17.00
N ASP A 365 20.51 40.54 16.59
CA ASP A 365 21.51 41.36 15.91
C ASP A 365 21.82 40.80 14.51
N PRO A 366 21.49 41.54 13.44
CA PRO A 366 20.75 42.80 13.43
C PRO A 366 19.30 42.63 13.85
N ALA A 367 18.67 43.75 14.24
CA ALA A 367 17.26 43.78 14.70
C ALA A 367 16.30 43.53 13.52
N SER A 368 16.33 42.32 12.97
CA SER A 368 15.52 41.86 11.85
C SER A 368 15.25 40.35 11.96
N MET A 369 14.09 39.89 11.54
CA MET A 369 13.79 38.46 11.41
C MET A 369 14.59 37.84 10.27
N SER A 370 14.75 38.54 9.16
CA SER A 370 15.59 38.13 8.04
C SER A 370 16.95 38.83 8.11
N PRO A 371 18.06 38.14 8.34
CA PRO A 371 19.36 38.77 8.47
C PRO A 371 19.78 39.53 7.19
N VAL A 372 20.34 40.72 7.34
CA VAL A 372 20.85 41.49 6.21
C VAL A 372 22.27 41.07 5.78
N SER A 373 22.92 40.21 6.57
CA SER A 373 24.19 39.57 6.25
C SER A 373 24.30 38.22 6.97
N MET A 374 25.06 37.29 6.44
CA MET A 374 25.28 35.98 7.08
C MET A 374 26.03 36.07 8.44
N LEU A 375 26.51 37.23 8.83
CA LEU A 375 27.27 37.42 10.06
C LEU A 375 26.43 37.95 11.24
N GLY A 376 25.19 38.39 11.01
CA GLY A 376 24.40 39.14 12.02
C GLY A 376 23.07 38.48 12.41
N GLY A 377 22.81 37.26 12.08
CA GLY A 377 21.51 36.61 12.36
C GLY A 377 21.47 35.86 13.68
N THR A 378 21.80 36.42 14.83
CA THR A 378 21.84 35.72 16.13
C THR A 378 21.03 36.45 17.19
N LEU A 379 20.62 35.71 18.26
CA LEU A 379 19.99 36.30 19.43
C LEU A 379 20.94 37.22 20.16
N LEU A 380 20.51 38.40 20.58
CA LEU A 380 21.24 39.25 21.50
C LEU A 380 21.32 38.60 22.88
N MET A 381 22.48 38.07 23.22
CA MET A 381 22.72 37.31 24.47
C MET A 381 22.85 38.29 25.64
N THR A 382 21.74 38.83 26.08
CA THR A 382 21.59 39.61 27.31
C THR A 382 20.51 38.97 28.17
N SER A 383 20.62 39.01 29.50
CA SER A 383 19.64 38.38 30.38
C SER A 383 18.22 38.87 30.16
N THR A 384 18.02 40.09 29.69
CA THR A 384 16.73 40.65 29.30
C THR A 384 16.16 39.97 28.07
N ASN A 385 16.94 39.81 27.00
CA ASN A 385 16.49 39.18 25.77
C ASN A 385 16.35 37.66 25.94
N GLU A 386 17.26 37.01 26.66
CA GLU A 386 17.18 35.57 26.95
C GLU A 386 15.90 35.24 27.76
N THR A 387 15.56 36.12 28.73
CA THR A 387 14.29 36.01 29.48
C THR A 387 13.08 36.27 28.58
N ALA A 388 13.14 37.28 27.71
CA ALA A 388 12.05 37.58 26.78
C ALA A 388 11.85 36.44 25.77
N PHE A 389 12.97 35.87 25.26
CA PHE A 389 12.93 34.72 24.36
C PHE A 389 12.27 33.51 25.02
N ALA A 390 12.63 33.15 26.25
CA ALA A 390 11.99 32.06 27.00
C ALA A 390 10.49 32.35 27.25
N ASN A 391 10.13 33.57 27.63
CA ASN A 391 8.75 33.97 27.84
C ASN A 391 7.93 34.02 26.54
N TYR A 392 8.56 34.21 25.38
CA TYR A 392 7.89 34.15 24.08
C TYR A 392 7.28 32.74 23.84
N PHE A 393 8.00 31.66 24.13
CA PHE A 393 7.45 30.30 24.10
C PHE A 393 6.32 30.10 25.13
N VAL A 394 6.51 30.61 26.36
CA VAL A 394 5.48 30.51 27.40
C VAL A 394 4.18 31.17 26.94
N LYS A 395 4.25 32.40 26.44
CA LYS A 395 3.08 33.13 25.94
C LYS A 395 2.43 32.44 24.75
N TYR A 396 3.21 31.93 23.80
CA TYR A 396 2.71 31.18 22.66
C TYR A 396 1.92 29.95 23.10
N LEU A 397 2.52 29.12 23.96
CA LEU A 397 1.88 27.88 24.46
C LEU A 397 0.60 28.18 25.25
N GLN A 398 0.61 29.23 26.07
CA GLN A 398 -0.57 29.67 26.82
C GLN A 398 -1.68 30.20 25.90
N ALA A 399 -1.31 30.97 24.86
CA ALA A 399 -2.26 31.54 23.91
C ALA A 399 -2.93 30.45 23.06
N TYR A 400 -2.14 29.49 22.55
CA TYR A 400 -2.66 28.33 21.81
C TYR A 400 -3.55 27.44 22.67
N LYS A 401 -3.13 27.15 23.91
CA LYS A 401 -3.95 26.42 24.87
C LYS A 401 -5.26 27.12 25.17
N SER A 402 -5.22 28.45 25.35
CA SER A 402 -6.42 29.26 25.56
C SER A 402 -7.34 29.28 24.34
N ALA A 403 -6.76 29.17 23.13
CA ALA A 403 -7.47 28.99 21.89
C ALA A 403 -8.02 27.56 21.68
N GLY A 404 -7.75 26.61 22.59
CA GLY A 404 -8.22 25.22 22.53
C GLY A 404 -7.31 24.27 21.76
N VAL A 405 -6.04 24.63 21.53
CA VAL A 405 -5.03 23.81 20.86
C VAL A 405 -3.86 23.56 21.82
N ASN A 406 -3.54 22.31 22.13
CA ASN A 406 -2.38 21.94 22.92
C ASN A 406 -1.21 21.65 22.00
N ILE A 407 -0.04 22.19 22.30
CA ILE A 407 1.23 21.89 21.62
C ILE A 407 1.98 20.86 22.45
N ASP A 408 2.28 19.71 21.85
CA ASP A 408 2.99 18.61 22.53
C ASP A 408 4.50 18.87 22.62
N TYR A 409 5.08 19.47 21.56
CA TYR A 409 6.51 19.66 21.42
C TYR A 409 6.86 21.06 20.90
N ILE A 410 8.03 21.56 21.33
CA ILE A 410 8.67 22.73 20.72
C ILE A 410 10.13 22.43 20.43
N SER A 411 10.71 23.08 19.42
CA SER A 411 12.15 23.30 19.33
C SER A 411 12.47 24.81 19.43
N LEU A 412 13.67 25.15 19.85
CA LEU A 412 14.02 26.55 20.07
C LEU A 412 14.23 27.34 18.79
N GLN A 413 14.63 26.65 17.73
CA GLN A 413 15.01 27.28 16.46
C GLN A 413 14.95 26.26 15.34
N ASN A 414 14.27 26.61 14.23
CA ASN A 414 14.41 25.90 12.96
C ASN A 414 15.83 26.08 12.43
N GLU A 415 16.48 24.99 12.09
CA GLU A 415 17.79 24.95 11.43
C GLU A 415 18.81 25.91 12.04
N PRO A 416 19.24 25.69 13.28
CA PRO A 416 20.08 26.62 14.03
C PRO A 416 21.44 26.89 13.40
N LEU A 417 21.90 26.07 12.45
CA LEU A 417 23.13 26.25 11.71
C LEU A 417 22.92 26.91 10.34
N ASN A 418 21.68 27.14 9.92
CA ASN A 418 21.35 27.77 8.64
C ASN A 418 20.99 29.25 8.83
N ILE A 419 21.90 30.14 8.46
CA ILE A 419 21.68 31.60 8.46
C ILE A 419 21.54 32.06 7.03
N THR A 420 20.35 32.52 6.66
CA THR A 420 20.07 33.03 5.32
C THR A 420 19.63 34.50 5.35
N THR A 421 19.86 35.22 4.26
CA THR A 421 19.31 36.57 4.02
C THR A 421 17.98 36.54 3.30
N SER A 422 17.48 35.35 2.94
CA SER A 422 16.35 35.17 2.03
C SER A 422 15.00 35.10 2.75
N TYR A 423 14.97 34.56 3.96
CA TYR A 423 13.75 34.36 4.77
C TYR A 423 14.09 34.45 6.27
N PRO A 424 13.11 34.48 7.18
CA PRO A 424 13.37 34.48 8.61
C PRO A 424 14.30 33.33 9.01
N SER A 425 15.41 33.65 9.69
CA SER A 425 16.35 32.65 10.19
C SER A 425 17.12 33.22 11.37
N MET A 426 17.68 32.36 12.22
CA MET A 426 18.56 32.77 13.30
C MET A 426 19.62 31.70 13.56
N GLY A 427 20.91 32.11 13.58
CA GLY A 427 21.98 31.22 13.99
C GLY A 427 21.96 30.98 15.50
N MET A 428 22.11 29.72 15.90
CA MET A 428 22.18 29.29 17.29
C MET A 428 23.21 28.17 17.40
N SER A 429 24.30 28.38 18.13
CA SER A 429 25.27 27.32 18.37
C SER A 429 24.73 26.31 19.42
N ASP A 430 25.32 25.11 19.45
CA ASP A 430 25.03 24.10 20.45
C ASP A 430 25.19 24.61 21.89
N THR A 431 26.28 25.37 22.16
CA THR A 431 26.50 25.99 23.46
C THR A 431 25.49 27.09 23.77
N THR A 432 25.03 27.84 22.77
CA THR A 432 23.95 28.83 22.94
C THR A 432 22.64 28.16 23.26
N GLN A 433 22.26 27.10 22.52
CA GLN A 433 21.04 26.34 22.79
C GLN A 433 21.06 25.75 24.19
N LEU A 434 22.18 25.16 24.58
CA LEU A 434 22.37 24.61 25.93
C LEU A 434 22.18 25.69 27.02
N ALA A 435 22.80 26.84 26.87
CA ALA A 435 22.70 27.93 27.83
C ALA A 435 21.26 28.46 27.97
N LEU A 436 20.57 28.64 26.84
CA LEU A 436 19.17 29.08 26.82
C LEU A 436 18.23 28.03 27.48
N LEU A 437 18.45 26.74 27.19
CA LEU A 437 17.68 25.66 27.84
C LEU A 437 17.90 25.65 29.33
N GLN A 438 19.15 25.62 29.77
CA GLN A 438 19.49 25.51 31.19
C GLN A 438 19.06 26.73 32.00
N GLY A 439 19.33 27.94 31.50
CA GLY A 439 19.19 29.17 32.26
C GLY A 439 17.80 29.80 32.18
N TYR A 440 17.07 29.58 31.09
CA TYR A 440 15.89 30.38 30.77
C TYR A 440 14.66 29.57 30.37
N VAL A 441 14.72 28.74 29.33
CA VAL A 441 13.52 28.12 28.72
C VAL A 441 12.94 27.04 29.61
N LEU A 442 13.72 26.05 30.07
CA LEU A 442 13.22 24.98 30.91
C LEU A 442 12.73 25.51 32.26
N PRO A 443 13.43 26.47 32.93
CA PRO A 443 12.90 27.15 34.12
C PRO A 443 11.57 27.90 33.87
N ALA A 444 11.46 28.62 32.72
CA ALA A 444 10.23 29.37 32.41
C ALA A 444 9.03 28.46 32.17
N LEU A 445 9.21 27.34 31.43
CA LEU A 445 8.17 26.33 31.26
C LEU A 445 7.73 25.72 32.59
N THR A 446 8.69 25.37 33.46
CA THR A 446 8.41 24.84 34.82
C THR A 446 7.60 25.84 35.66
N ASN A 447 8.04 27.08 35.70
CA ASN A 447 7.38 28.14 36.49
C ASN A 447 5.95 28.43 35.97
N ALA A 448 5.72 28.26 34.69
CA ALA A 448 4.41 28.41 34.05
C ALA A 448 3.52 27.16 34.15
N ASN A 449 4.02 26.06 34.74
CA ASN A 449 3.35 24.75 34.80
C ASN A 449 2.99 24.21 33.40
N ILE A 450 3.90 24.36 32.42
CA ILE A 450 3.76 23.88 31.06
C ILE A 450 4.47 22.55 30.95
N THR A 451 3.77 21.54 30.39
CA THR A 451 4.26 20.14 30.24
C THR A 451 4.73 19.82 28.85
N THR A 452 4.65 20.77 27.91
CA THR A 452 5.19 20.65 26.54
C THR A 452 6.65 20.25 26.60
N LYS A 453 7.05 19.22 25.83
CA LYS A 453 8.42 18.75 25.80
C LYS A 453 9.24 19.53 24.78
N VAL A 454 10.54 19.52 24.96
CA VAL A 454 11.46 20.25 24.09
C VAL A 454 12.28 19.27 23.24
N PHE A 455 12.34 19.54 21.96
CA PHE A 455 13.32 18.93 21.05
C PHE A 455 14.60 19.76 21.06
N VAL A 456 15.73 19.08 21.06
CA VAL A 456 17.02 19.75 20.80
C VAL A 456 17.34 19.67 19.31
N TYR A 457 18.19 20.59 18.84
CA TYR A 457 18.73 20.67 17.49
C TYR A 457 17.68 21.17 16.48
N ASP A 458 16.98 20.28 15.74
CA ASP A 458 16.01 20.59 14.67
C ASP A 458 16.70 21.01 13.36
N HIS A 459 17.63 20.13 12.87
CA HIS A 459 18.44 20.34 11.66
C HIS A 459 18.98 19.00 11.13
N ASN A 460 19.83 19.06 10.09
CA ASN A 460 20.35 17.95 9.31
C ASN A 460 21.16 16.91 10.12
N TRP A 461 21.21 15.70 9.61
CA TRP A 461 21.98 14.60 10.21
C TRP A 461 23.51 14.78 10.18
N ASP A 462 24.04 15.71 9.38
CA ASP A 462 25.48 15.91 9.17
C ASP A 462 26.24 16.45 10.39
N THR A 463 25.54 16.93 11.42
CA THR A 463 26.16 17.52 12.62
C THR A 463 25.63 16.88 13.91
N PRO A 464 25.77 15.54 14.14
CA PRO A 464 25.30 14.87 15.35
C PRO A 464 25.99 15.32 16.62
N SER A 465 27.17 15.97 16.52
CA SER A 465 27.87 16.56 17.65
C SER A 465 27.09 17.70 18.33
N TYR A 466 26.22 18.40 17.60
CA TYR A 466 25.39 19.46 18.15
C TYR A 466 24.43 18.94 19.23
N PRO A 467 23.50 17.99 18.92
CA PRO A 467 22.62 17.42 19.96
C PRO A 467 23.40 16.67 21.03
N GLN A 468 24.56 16.07 20.73
CA GLN A 468 25.42 15.45 21.74
C GLN A 468 25.89 16.47 22.78
N THR A 469 26.35 17.65 22.35
CA THR A 469 26.78 18.75 23.25
C THR A 469 25.62 19.22 24.12
N VAL A 470 24.44 19.44 23.51
CA VAL A 470 23.26 19.94 24.24
C VAL A 470 22.77 18.94 25.26
N LEU A 471 22.55 17.68 24.84
CA LEU A 471 22.05 16.63 25.75
C LEU A 471 23.06 16.28 26.84
N GLY A 472 24.34 16.22 26.50
CA GLY A 472 25.43 15.94 27.44
C GLY A 472 25.65 17.02 28.50
N GLY A 473 25.24 18.27 28.20
CA GLY A 473 25.31 19.39 29.14
C GLY A 473 24.13 19.48 30.13
N LEU A 474 23.00 18.84 29.82
CA LEU A 474 21.81 18.88 30.64
C LEU A 474 21.88 17.89 31.82
N ASN A 475 21.40 18.28 33.00
CA ASN A 475 21.29 17.38 34.13
C ASN A 475 20.03 16.50 34.05
N SER A 476 19.95 15.47 34.89
CA SER A 476 18.86 14.48 34.88
C SER A 476 17.46 15.09 35.05
N THR A 477 17.30 16.15 35.83
CA THR A 477 16.01 16.85 36.00
C THR A 477 15.65 17.59 34.69
N GLN A 478 16.60 18.27 34.09
CA GLN A 478 16.37 18.99 32.81
C GLN A 478 16.03 18.00 31.69
N LEU A 479 16.74 16.87 31.62
CA LEU A 479 16.46 15.82 30.61
C LEU A 479 15.02 15.29 30.71
N THR A 480 14.35 15.34 31.87
CA THR A 480 12.93 14.97 31.97
C THR A 480 11.98 15.87 31.17
N GLN A 481 12.41 17.08 30.81
CA GLN A 481 11.64 18.04 30.01
C GLN A 481 11.98 17.93 28.51
N ILE A 482 13.04 17.19 28.16
CA ILE A 482 13.45 16.96 26.77
C ILE A 482 12.72 15.72 26.25
N ALA A 483 12.21 15.78 25.02
CA ALA A 483 11.68 14.63 24.30
C ALA A 483 12.81 13.83 23.64
N GLY A 484 13.74 14.53 23.02
CA GLY A 484 14.87 14.00 22.28
C GLY A 484 15.35 14.97 21.21
N THR A 485 15.81 14.43 20.09
CA THR A 485 16.39 15.18 18.97
C THR A 485 15.42 15.28 17.79
N ALA A 486 15.29 16.47 17.23
CA ALA A 486 14.59 16.72 15.97
C ALA A 486 15.60 16.78 14.83
N TRP A 487 15.25 16.20 13.68
CA TRP A 487 16.11 16.05 12.52
C TRP A 487 15.44 16.50 11.23
N HIS A 488 16.28 16.90 10.26
CA HIS A 488 15.89 17.25 8.90
C HIS A 488 16.66 16.42 7.88
N GLY A 489 15.99 16.05 6.80
CA GLY A 489 16.51 15.14 5.77
C GLY A 489 17.30 15.78 4.64
N TYR A 490 18.00 16.91 4.84
CA TYR A 490 18.67 17.60 3.74
C TYR A 490 20.20 17.41 3.70
N GLY A 491 20.79 16.81 4.69
CA GLY A 491 22.23 16.58 4.75
C GLY A 491 22.64 15.54 5.76
N GLY A 492 23.68 14.78 5.45
CA GLY A 492 24.12 13.63 6.24
C GLY A 492 23.30 12.36 5.94
N ALA A 493 23.15 11.48 6.93
CA ALA A 493 22.36 10.26 6.79
C ALA A 493 21.66 9.89 8.11
N PRO A 494 20.54 9.14 8.03
CA PRO A 494 19.71 8.77 9.19
C PRO A 494 20.43 8.00 10.30
N GLY A 495 21.58 7.39 10.04
CA GLY A 495 22.43 6.73 11.04
C GLY A 495 22.80 7.61 12.23
N ALA A 496 22.84 8.95 12.05
CA ALA A 496 23.02 9.89 13.13
C ALA A 496 21.95 9.78 14.23
N GLN A 497 20.71 9.43 13.85
CA GLN A 497 19.61 9.19 14.80
C GLN A 497 19.91 7.97 15.68
N GLN A 498 20.39 6.87 15.07
CA GLN A 498 20.71 5.66 15.81
C GLN A 498 21.90 5.88 16.75
N LEU A 499 22.88 6.70 16.33
CA LEU A 499 23.99 7.11 17.20
C LEU A 499 23.48 7.77 18.49
N LEU A 500 22.56 8.73 18.37
CA LEU A 500 21.93 9.42 19.52
C LEU A 500 21.07 8.47 20.34
N GLN A 501 20.30 7.58 19.70
CA GLN A 501 19.47 6.56 20.38
C GLN A 501 20.32 5.65 21.25
N ASN A 502 21.49 5.22 20.76
CA ASN A 502 22.40 4.36 21.52
C ASN A 502 23.02 5.09 22.72
N GLN A 503 23.27 6.41 22.60
CA GLN A 503 23.83 7.21 23.70
C GLN A 503 22.78 7.63 24.72
N TYR A 504 21.58 7.90 24.29
CA TYR A 504 20.48 8.44 25.11
C TYR A 504 19.21 7.58 24.95
N ALA A 505 19.28 6.30 25.33
CA ALA A 505 18.24 5.31 25.09
C ALA A 505 16.85 5.67 25.65
N SER A 506 16.77 6.58 26.65
CA SER A 506 15.51 7.08 27.21
C SER A 506 14.88 8.24 26.43
N LEU A 507 15.60 8.83 25.49
CA LEU A 507 15.15 9.91 24.63
C LEU A 507 14.82 9.34 23.26
N GLY A 508 14.07 10.10 22.43
CA GLY A 508 13.71 9.67 21.09
C GLY A 508 14.34 10.52 20.00
N ASN A 509 14.09 10.12 18.76
CA ASN A 509 14.43 10.85 17.55
C ASN A 509 13.15 11.10 16.74
N TRP A 510 13.04 12.26 16.14
CA TRP A 510 11.92 12.64 15.27
C TRP A 510 12.47 13.25 13.98
N GLU A 511 12.04 12.75 12.84
CA GLU A 511 12.20 13.46 11.58
C GLU A 511 11.09 14.52 11.51
N THR A 512 11.49 15.78 11.60
CA THR A 512 10.59 16.92 11.76
C THR A 512 10.46 17.78 10.51
N GLU A 513 11.35 17.58 9.53
CA GLU A 513 11.25 18.23 8.23
C GLU A 513 11.95 17.46 7.12
N HIS A 514 11.21 17.18 6.06
CA HIS A 514 11.74 16.70 4.79
C HIS A 514 10.90 17.26 3.63
N SER A 515 11.51 17.83 2.61
CA SER A 515 10.80 18.37 1.45
C SER A 515 11.06 17.53 0.21
N GLY A 516 10.00 17.21 -0.51
CA GLY A 516 10.12 16.95 -1.93
C GLY A 516 10.45 18.21 -2.70
N GLY A 517 10.81 18.07 -3.97
CA GLY A 517 11.09 19.24 -4.77
C GLY A 517 11.45 18.97 -6.22
N THR A 518 11.37 20.00 -7.04
CA THR A 518 11.67 19.93 -8.48
C THR A 518 13.14 19.57 -8.78
N TRP A 519 14.00 19.52 -7.78
CA TRP A 519 15.37 18.99 -7.88
C TRP A 519 15.43 17.46 -7.84
N GLN A 520 14.38 16.81 -7.38
CA GLN A 520 14.26 15.34 -7.38
C GLN A 520 13.83 14.87 -8.77
N SER A 521 14.59 13.98 -9.37
CA SER A 521 14.22 13.37 -10.66
C SER A 521 13.17 12.28 -10.50
N ASP A 522 13.06 11.71 -9.30
CA ASP A 522 12.14 10.63 -8.93
C ASP A 522 11.75 10.79 -7.45
N GLN A 523 10.69 11.57 -7.22
CA GLN A 523 10.19 11.87 -5.89
C GLN A 523 9.64 10.63 -5.19
N PHE A 524 8.97 9.75 -5.95
CA PHE A 524 8.40 8.53 -5.40
C PHE A 524 9.47 7.62 -4.79
N THR A 525 10.51 7.32 -5.56
CA THR A 525 11.64 6.51 -5.09
C THR A 525 12.33 7.15 -3.89
N THR A 526 12.62 8.45 -3.96
CA THR A 526 13.28 9.19 -2.88
C THR A 526 12.48 9.07 -1.58
N ASP A 527 11.19 9.37 -1.61
CA ASP A 527 10.33 9.30 -0.42
C ASP A 527 10.26 7.89 0.18
N MET A 528 10.01 6.88 -0.65
CA MET A 528 9.84 5.51 -0.16
C MET A 528 11.11 4.98 0.52
N LEU A 529 12.28 5.30 -0.04
CA LEU A 529 13.56 4.89 0.54
C LEU A 529 13.88 5.67 1.81
N GLU A 530 13.72 6.99 1.78
CA GLU A 530 14.06 7.83 2.92
C GLU A 530 13.17 7.60 4.12
N ILE A 531 11.84 7.56 3.94
CA ILE A 531 10.91 7.24 5.05
C ILE A 531 11.27 5.87 5.66
N THR A 532 11.52 4.86 4.82
CA THR A 532 11.92 3.54 5.30
C THR A 532 13.20 3.62 6.15
N GLN A 533 14.25 4.31 5.66
CA GLN A 533 15.54 4.40 6.35
C GLN A 533 15.46 5.20 7.65
N VAL A 534 14.77 6.34 7.63
CA VAL A 534 14.55 7.18 8.80
C VAL A 534 13.87 6.38 9.93
N LEU A 535 12.83 5.60 9.58
CA LEU A 535 12.13 4.75 10.55
C LEU A 535 13.00 3.57 11.03
N ARG A 536 13.83 3.00 10.17
CA ARG A 536 14.78 1.94 10.57
C ARG A 536 15.86 2.45 11.51
N ASN A 537 16.17 3.74 11.46
CA ASN A 537 17.12 4.43 12.33
C ASN A 537 16.46 5.16 13.51
N SER A 538 15.45 4.56 14.13
CA SER A 538 14.84 4.96 15.40
C SER A 538 13.98 6.22 15.38
N ALA A 539 13.64 6.80 14.23
CA ALA A 539 12.71 7.93 14.19
C ALA A 539 11.29 7.52 14.59
N LYS A 540 10.62 8.41 15.32
CA LYS A 540 9.23 8.25 15.79
C LYS A 540 8.22 8.97 14.90
N SER A 541 8.68 9.83 14.01
CA SER A 541 7.86 10.59 13.07
C SER A 541 8.55 10.76 11.74
N PHE A 542 7.78 11.16 10.74
CA PHE A 542 8.27 11.74 9.49
C PHE A 542 7.33 12.86 9.06
N VAL A 543 7.88 14.07 8.82
CA VAL A 543 7.11 15.28 8.56
C VAL A 543 7.55 15.95 7.27
N LYS A 544 6.62 16.08 6.33
CA LYS A 544 6.86 16.75 5.04
C LYS A 544 6.79 18.27 5.14
N TRP A 545 7.60 18.95 4.35
CA TRP A 545 7.58 20.38 4.14
C TRP A 545 7.11 20.70 2.71
N SER A 546 5.82 21.07 2.39
CA SER A 546 4.75 21.46 3.31
C SER A 546 3.45 20.68 3.02
N LEU A 547 2.36 20.95 3.80
CA LEU A 547 1.06 20.32 3.63
C LEU A 547 0.42 20.68 2.29
N ALA A 548 0.39 21.96 1.92
CA ALA A 548 -0.24 22.45 0.69
C ALA A 548 0.54 23.62 0.07
N LEU A 549 0.65 23.62 -1.25
CA LEU A 549 1.10 24.74 -2.07
C LEU A 549 0.17 24.89 -3.27
N ASN A 550 0.30 25.98 -4.03
CA ASN A 550 -0.42 26.13 -5.28
C ASN A 550 0.41 25.59 -6.47
N GLU A 551 -0.19 25.61 -7.67
CA GLU A 551 0.41 25.16 -8.92
C GLU A 551 1.69 25.93 -9.34
N LYS A 552 2.08 26.98 -8.58
CA LYS A 552 3.32 27.74 -8.76
C LYS A 552 4.30 27.53 -7.62
N LEU A 553 4.11 26.46 -6.84
CA LEU A 553 4.90 26.14 -5.65
C LEU A 553 4.95 27.27 -4.62
N GLY A 554 3.81 27.92 -4.43
CA GLY A 554 3.61 29.03 -3.48
C GLY A 554 2.21 28.96 -2.83
N PRO A 555 1.73 30.07 -2.27
CA PRO A 555 2.46 31.33 -2.09
C PRO A 555 3.62 31.20 -1.11
N ASN A 556 4.66 31.98 -1.29
CA ASN A 556 5.83 32.01 -0.41
C ASN A 556 6.42 33.44 -0.34
N LEU A 557 7.41 33.67 0.50
CA LEU A 557 8.01 35.00 0.68
C LEU A 557 8.64 35.56 -0.59
N THR A 558 9.13 34.72 -1.52
CA THR A 558 9.65 35.20 -2.81
C THR A 558 8.55 35.83 -3.64
N GLN A 559 7.41 35.19 -3.75
CA GLN A 559 6.29 35.63 -4.58
C GLN A 559 5.57 36.82 -3.97
N ASN A 560 5.44 36.87 -2.64
CA ASN A 560 4.60 37.87 -1.94
C ASN A 560 5.39 39.07 -1.39
N ALA A 561 6.65 38.85 -0.95
CA ALA A 561 7.44 39.88 -0.29
C ALA A 561 8.76 40.24 -1.04
N GLY A 562 9.04 39.57 -2.16
CA GLY A 562 10.29 39.75 -2.90
C GLY A 562 11.52 39.28 -2.15
N LEU A 563 11.35 38.46 -1.12
CA LEU A 563 12.40 37.78 -0.35
C LEU A 563 12.66 36.38 -0.92
N GLY A 564 13.61 35.65 -0.36
CA GLY A 564 13.79 34.23 -0.69
C GLY A 564 12.75 33.35 -0.01
N GLY A 565 12.64 32.13 -0.49
CA GLY A 565 11.80 31.06 0.05
C GLY A 565 12.01 29.83 -0.78
N CYS A 566 11.47 28.68 -0.36
CA CYS A 566 11.56 27.50 -1.19
C CYS A 566 10.63 27.64 -2.40
N ASN A 567 11.21 27.92 -3.56
CA ASN A 567 10.47 28.04 -4.83
C ASN A 567 10.37 26.73 -5.61
N THR A 568 10.97 25.69 -5.08
CA THR A 568 11.14 24.38 -5.73
C THR A 568 10.63 23.25 -4.86
N CYS A 569 10.22 23.52 -3.61
CA CYS A 569 9.58 22.53 -2.73
C CYS A 569 8.24 22.10 -3.30
N THR A 570 7.93 20.80 -3.21
CA THR A 570 6.65 20.21 -3.59
C THR A 570 5.81 19.90 -2.33
N PRO A 571 4.48 20.00 -2.41
CA PRO A 571 3.59 19.76 -1.27
C PRO A 571 3.03 18.34 -1.28
N ILE A 572 2.31 17.97 -0.22
CA ILE A 572 1.48 16.75 -0.22
C ILE A 572 0.27 16.92 -1.15
N ILE A 573 -0.34 18.12 -1.17
CA ILE A 573 -1.46 18.45 -2.03
C ILE A 573 -1.26 19.82 -2.70
N THR A 574 -1.66 19.92 -3.95
CA THR A 574 -1.67 21.18 -4.70
C THR A 574 -3.08 21.77 -4.72
N VAL A 575 -3.23 23.04 -4.29
CA VAL A 575 -4.47 23.81 -4.36
C VAL A 575 -4.39 24.81 -5.50
N ASN A 576 -5.20 24.66 -6.55
CA ASN A 576 -5.19 25.59 -7.68
C ASN A 576 -5.58 27.00 -7.23
N SER A 577 -4.70 27.99 -7.41
CA SER A 577 -4.85 29.35 -6.91
C SER A 577 -6.05 30.12 -7.52
N THR A 578 -6.61 29.64 -8.62
CA THR A 578 -7.74 30.29 -9.32
C THR A 578 -9.07 29.62 -9.04
N THR A 579 -9.09 28.28 -9.03
CA THR A 579 -10.32 27.49 -8.91
C THR A 579 -10.52 26.91 -7.52
N GLY A 580 -9.47 26.85 -6.69
CA GLY A 580 -9.45 26.18 -5.41
C GLY A 580 -9.52 24.64 -5.50
N ALA A 581 -9.43 24.07 -6.71
CA ALA A 581 -9.42 22.63 -6.89
C ALA A 581 -8.16 22.02 -6.27
N VAL A 582 -8.33 20.92 -5.52
CA VAL A 582 -7.26 20.20 -4.84
C VAL A 582 -6.83 18.99 -5.66
N THR A 583 -5.51 18.83 -5.83
CA THR A 583 -4.89 17.64 -6.42
C THR A 583 -4.01 16.98 -5.36
N LYS A 584 -4.08 15.66 -5.24
CA LYS A 584 -3.18 14.86 -4.42
C LYS A 584 -1.91 14.62 -5.22
N ASP A 585 -0.76 15.05 -4.70
CA ASP A 585 0.53 14.86 -5.34
C ASP A 585 1.11 13.48 -4.96
N ILE A 586 2.17 13.03 -5.62
CA ILE A 586 2.76 11.71 -5.34
C ILE A 586 3.15 11.55 -3.86
N GLU A 587 3.55 12.64 -3.21
CA GLU A 587 3.90 12.68 -1.79
C GLU A 587 2.72 12.36 -0.84
N TYR A 588 1.48 12.59 -1.29
CA TYR A 588 0.29 12.13 -0.55
C TYR A 588 0.25 10.61 -0.46
N TYR A 589 0.57 9.93 -1.54
CA TYR A 589 0.49 8.47 -1.64
C TYR A 589 1.70 7.80 -0.99
N THR A 590 2.91 8.35 -1.16
CA THR A 590 4.12 7.83 -0.48
C THR A 590 3.95 7.89 1.03
N LEU A 591 3.55 9.05 1.56
CA LEU A 591 3.30 9.21 2.99
C LEU A 591 2.10 8.37 3.45
N GLY A 592 1.09 8.20 2.60
CA GLY A 592 -0.10 7.41 2.86
C GLY A 592 0.17 5.93 3.12
N HIS A 593 1.19 5.33 2.49
CA HIS A 593 1.63 3.96 2.78
C HIS A 593 2.00 3.76 4.25
N TYR A 594 2.52 4.81 4.90
CA TYR A 594 2.88 4.77 6.31
C TYR A 594 1.74 5.30 7.18
N SER A 595 1.28 6.53 6.96
CA SER A 595 0.38 7.23 7.89
C SER A 595 -1.00 6.58 8.04
N LYS A 596 -1.49 5.92 6.98
CA LYS A 596 -2.79 5.21 6.99
C LYS A 596 -2.72 3.89 7.74
N TYR A 597 -1.62 3.14 7.59
CA TYR A 597 -1.51 1.75 8.05
C TYR A 597 -0.65 1.58 9.29
N VAL A 598 0.17 2.56 9.63
CA VAL A 598 0.95 2.59 10.87
C VAL A 598 0.30 3.57 11.84
N LEU A 599 -0.38 3.03 12.84
CA LEU A 599 -1.18 3.83 13.78
C LEU A 599 -0.27 4.52 14.82
N PRO A 600 -0.66 5.69 15.35
CA PRO A 600 0.03 6.27 16.50
C PRO A 600 0.13 5.25 17.65
N GLY A 601 1.33 5.06 18.18
CA GLY A 601 1.65 4.03 19.17
C GLY A 601 2.04 2.67 18.59
N ALA A 602 2.04 2.50 17.25
CA ALA A 602 2.62 1.32 16.60
C ALA A 602 4.09 1.17 17.00
N VAL A 603 4.53 -0.06 17.18
CA VAL A 603 5.92 -0.39 17.50
C VAL A 603 6.59 -0.92 16.24
N ARG A 604 7.71 -0.32 15.84
CA ARG A 604 8.54 -0.89 14.77
C ARG A 604 9.07 -2.25 15.21
N ILE A 605 8.95 -3.23 14.34
CA ILE A 605 9.46 -4.59 14.51
C ILE A 605 10.51 -4.91 13.45
N TYR A 606 11.25 -5.98 13.65
CA TYR A 606 12.24 -6.40 12.66
C TYR A 606 11.59 -6.78 11.33
N SER A 607 12.16 -6.27 10.25
CA SER A 607 11.98 -6.78 8.88
C SER A 607 13.32 -6.78 8.16
N SER A 608 13.61 -7.85 7.41
CA SER A 608 14.81 -7.88 6.57
C SER A 608 14.58 -7.16 5.25
N ASN A 609 15.62 -6.53 4.70
CA ASN A 609 15.62 -6.10 3.30
C ASN A 609 16.08 -7.26 2.40
N THR A 610 15.75 -7.16 1.11
CA THR A 610 16.37 -7.98 0.08
C THR A 610 17.29 -7.10 -0.79
N PRO A 611 18.06 -7.64 -1.72
CA PRO A 611 18.91 -6.80 -2.59
C PRO A 611 18.16 -5.75 -3.41
N THR A 612 16.88 -5.94 -3.67
CA THR A 612 16.07 -5.06 -4.52
C THR A 612 14.79 -4.57 -3.84
N VAL A 613 14.53 -4.97 -2.58
CA VAL A 613 13.32 -4.56 -1.86
C VAL A 613 13.67 -4.07 -0.48
N ALA A 614 13.51 -2.76 -0.29
CA ALA A 614 13.55 -2.12 1.02
C ALA A 614 12.25 -2.40 1.79
N SER A 615 12.33 -2.62 3.10
CA SER A 615 11.15 -2.89 3.91
C SER A 615 11.23 -2.29 5.32
N VAL A 616 10.06 -2.02 5.90
CA VAL A 616 9.90 -1.72 7.32
C VAL A 616 8.57 -2.26 7.83
N ALA A 617 8.57 -2.85 9.03
CA ALA A 617 7.40 -3.51 9.59
C ALA A 617 7.02 -2.97 10.98
N PHE A 618 5.73 -3.08 11.31
CA PHE A 618 5.15 -2.55 12.55
C PHE A 618 4.09 -3.49 13.11
N VAL A 619 3.95 -3.48 14.44
CA VAL A 619 2.77 -3.97 15.15
C VAL A 619 1.99 -2.77 15.65
N ASN A 620 0.75 -2.66 15.23
CA ASN A 620 -0.17 -1.61 15.65
C ASN A 620 -0.73 -1.85 17.06
N PRO A 621 -1.24 -0.82 17.77
CA PRO A 621 -1.86 -1.00 19.09
C PRO A 621 -3.06 -1.93 19.11
N ASP A 622 -3.74 -2.12 17.98
CA ASP A 622 -4.87 -3.06 17.84
C ASP A 622 -4.41 -4.50 17.53
N GLY A 623 -3.11 -4.75 17.47
CA GLY A 623 -2.51 -6.05 17.18
C GLY A 623 -2.42 -6.39 15.70
N SER A 624 -2.85 -5.52 14.80
CA SER A 624 -2.60 -5.68 13.37
C SER A 624 -1.14 -5.42 13.04
N LEU A 625 -0.64 -6.07 11.99
CA LEU A 625 0.70 -5.87 11.46
C LEU A 625 0.63 -5.08 10.16
N ALA A 626 1.62 -4.24 9.94
CA ALA A 626 1.83 -3.53 8.68
C ALA A 626 3.27 -3.71 8.22
N LEU A 627 3.45 -4.18 7.00
CA LEU A 627 4.74 -4.24 6.29
C LEU A 627 4.66 -3.33 5.08
N ILE A 628 5.53 -2.34 5.02
CA ILE A 628 5.72 -1.52 3.84
C ILE A 628 6.96 -2.07 3.12
N ALA A 629 6.82 -2.38 1.83
CA ALA A 629 7.90 -2.89 1.00
C ALA A 629 7.96 -2.07 -0.30
N TYR A 630 9.18 -1.72 -0.71
CA TYR A 630 9.43 -0.94 -1.92
C TYR A 630 10.44 -1.67 -2.81
N ASN A 631 10.05 -1.99 -4.05
CA ASN A 631 10.94 -2.52 -5.07
C ASN A 631 11.63 -1.37 -5.81
N ASN A 632 12.89 -1.11 -5.49
CA ASN A 632 13.71 -0.09 -6.13
C ASN A 632 14.30 -0.55 -7.48
N GLY A 633 14.15 -1.84 -7.84
CA GLY A 633 14.68 -2.40 -9.07
C GLY A 633 13.87 -2.00 -10.30
N THR A 634 14.52 -2.02 -11.47
CA THR A 634 13.91 -1.72 -12.79
C THR A 634 13.11 -2.88 -13.38
N THR A 635 12.94 -3.97 -12.64
CA THR A 635 12.17 -5.16 -13.04
C THR A 635 11.25 -5.60 -11.90
N SER A 636 10.15 -6.25 -12.25
CA SER A 636 9.26 -6.85 -11.24
C SER A 636 10.00 -7.89 -10.41
N GLN A 637 9.74 -7.88 -9.09
CA GLN A 637 10.34 -8.80 -8.12
C GLN A 637 9.26 -9.62 -7.42
N THR A 638 9.39 -10.93 -7.44
CA THR A 638 8.55 -11.78 -6.58
C THR A 638 9.22 -11.89 -5.22
N VAL A 639 8.57 -11.34 -4.21
CA VAL A 639 9.02 -11.32 -2.82
C VAL A 639 8.26 -12.38 -2.05
N GLN A 640 8.97 -13.18 -1.28
CA GLN A 640 8.38 -14.03 -0.26
C GLN A 640 8.42 -13.29 1.08
N VAL A 641 7.27 -13.06 1.71
CA VAL A 641 7.20 -12.52 3.06
C VAL A 641 7.01 -13.68 4.04
N GLN A 642 7.95 -13.82 4.95
CA GLN A 642 7.94 -14.88 5.95
C GLN A 642 7.65 -14.34 7.35
N TRP A 643 6.67 -14.94 8.03
CA TRP A 643 6.21 -14.61 9.37
C TRP A 643 6.08 -15.89 10.21
N GLY A 644 7.09 -16.16 11.04
CA GLY A 644 7.22 -17.44 11.70
C GLY A 644 7.45 -18.59 10.71
N THR A 645 6.62 -19.63 10.79
CA THR A 645 6.65 -20.78 9.86
C THR A 645 5.73 -20.61 8.66
N GLU A 646 5.04 -19.48 8.55
CA GLU A 646 4.13 -19.19 7.46
C GLU A 646 4.70 -18.14 6.51
N SER A 647 4.33 -18.21 5.24
CA SER A 647 4.77 -17.23 4.25
C SER A 647 3.73 -17.00 3.17
N PHE A 648 3.81 -15.86 2.50
CA PHE A 648 3.12 -15.60 1.25
C PHE A 648 4.11 -15.05 0.22
N SER A 649 3.75 -15.14 -1.06
CA SER A 649 4.52 -14.52 -2.14
C SER A 649 3.68 -13.44 -2.81
N TYR A 650 4.33 -12.33 -3.18
CA TYR A 650 3.73 -11.24 -3.93
C TYR A 650 4.73 -10.73 -4.98
N THR A 651 4.23 -10.41 -6.18
CA THR A 651 5.07 -9.83 -7.22
C THR A 651 4.89 -8.32 -7.23
N LEU A 652 5.91 -7.61 -6.73
CA LEU A 652 5.99 -6.15 -6.79
C LEU A 652 6.44 -5.73 -8.19
N PRO A 653 5.71 -4.86 -8.88
CA PRO A 653 6.19 -4.26 -10.13
C PRO A 653 7.53 -3.53 -9.94
N ALA A 654 8.21 -3.20 -11.03
CA ALA A 654 9.38 -2.33 -11.00
C ALA A 654 9.02 -0.97 -10.38
N THR A 655 9.89 -0.41 -9.55
CA THR A 655 9.69 0.90 -8.90
C THR A 655 8.29 1.05 -8.27
N ALA A 656 7.84 0.04 -7.52
CA ALA A 656 6.53 0.01 -6.87
C ALA A 656 6.64 -0.20 -5.37
N ALA A 657 5.73 0.41 -4.62
CA ALA A 657 5.54 0.22 -3.20
C ALA A 657 4.28 -0.60 -2.93
N ALA A 658 4.32 -1.51 -1.96
CA ALA A 658 3.15 -2.16 -1.43
C ALA A 658 3.12 -2.10 0.09
N THR A 659 1.93 -1.88 0.65
CA THR A 659 1.65 -2.08 2.06
C THR A 659 0.83 -3.34 2.24
N PHE A 660 1.36 -4.24 3.04
CA PHE A 660 0.73 -5.50 3.43
C PHE A 660 0.22 -5.37 4.86
N THR A 661 -1.05 -5.67 5.09
CA THR A 661 -1.61 -5.66 6.45
C THR A 661 -2.32 -6.97 6.76
N TRP A 662 -2.09 -7.48 7.97
CA TRP A 662 -2.73 -8.71 8.45
C TRP A 662 -2.90 -8.68 9.97
N SER A 663 -3.61 -9.66 10.50
CA SER A 663 -3.79 -9.86 11.94
C SER A 663 -3.63 -11.34 12.26
N GLY A 664 -3.21 -11.64 13.47
CA GLY A 664 -3.03 -12.99 13.96
C GLY A 664 -1.86 -13.10 14.92
N SER A 665 -1.59 -14.32 15.35
CA SER A 665 -0.42 -14.63 16.18
C SER A 665 0.61 -15.37 15.32
N ILE A 666 1.87 -15.06 15.51
CA ILE A 666 2.96 -15.78 14.84
C ILE A 666 2.91 -17.27 15.16
N SER A 667 3.01 -18.12 14.17
CA SER A 667 3.08 -19.58 14.33
C SER A 667 4.54 -20.04 14.26
N GLY A 668 4.99 -20.76 15.29
CA GLY A 668 6.34 -21.29 15.37
C GLY A 668 7.41 -20.22 15.63
N THR A 669 8.67 -20.61 15.43
CA THR A 669 9.82 -19.70 15.56
C THR A 669 10.12 -19.02 14.25
N VAL A 670 10.59 -17.78 14.31
CA VAL A 670 11.11 -17.05 13.14
C VAL A 670 12.34 -17.80 12.63
N PRO A 671 12.43 -18.09 11.33
CA PRO A 671 13.62 -18.74 10.78
C PRO A 671 14.86 -17.86 10.98
N ALA A 672 15.94 -18.50 11.35
CA ALA A 672 17.21 -17.82 11.45
C ALA A 672 17.76 -17.44 10.07
N ILE A 673 18.47 -16.32 10.00
CA ILE A 673 19.24 -15.91 8.81
C ILE A 673 20.35 -16.93 8.62
N GLN A 674 20.35 -17.65 7.50
CA GLN A 674 21.42 -18.61 7.25
C GLN A 674 22.75 -17.88 7.02
N ALA A 675 23.75 -18.13 7.85
CA ALA A 675 25.08 -17.52 7.71
C ALA A 675 25.72 -17.85 6.35
N THR A 676 25.36 -18.99 5.74
CA THR A 676 25.79 -19.38 4.40
C THR A 676 25.08 -18.68 3.25
N ALA A 677 23.97 -17.96 3.52
CA ALA A 677 23.40 -17.02 2.57
C ALA A 677 24.23 -15.74 2.51
N GLN A 678 24.09 -14.97 1.43
CA GLN A 678 24.68 -13.66 1.31
C GLN A 678 23.90 -12.70 2.21
N ILE A 679 24.54 -12.19 3.26
CA ILE A 679 23.96 -11.21 4.19
C ILE A 679 24.37 -9.83 3.70
N GLN A 680 23.37 -9.01 3.33
CA GLN A 680 23.62 -7.63 2.91
C GLN A 680 24.14 -6.81 4.10
N GLY A 681 25.14 -5.98 3.88
CA GLY A 681 25.64 -5.08 4.92
C GLY A 681 24.55 -4.20 5.52
N SER A 682 23.68 -3.68 4.67
CA SER A 682 22.55 -2.82 5.06
C SER A 682 21.39 -3.54 5.77
N SER A 683 21.44 -4.89 5.93
CA SER A 683 20.35 -5.66 6.58
C SER A 683 20.49 -5.80 8.10
N PHE A 684 21.28 -4.96 8.73
CA PHE A 684 21.50 -4.98 10.18
C PHE A 684 20.21 -4.72 10.98
N SER A 685 20.14 -5.28 12.19
CA SER A 685 19.07 -4.99 13.16
C SER A 685 19.33 -3.69 13.94
N SER A 686 20.60 -3.41 14.22
CA SER A 686 21.06 -2.15 14.81
C SER A 686 22.51 -1.86 14.38
N GLU A 687 22.91 -0.59 14.49
CA GLU A 687 24.27 -0.16 14.14
C GLU A 687 24.75 0.96 15.06
N SER A 688 26.02 1.36 14.95
CA SER A 688 26.56 2.55 15.55
C SER A 688 27.76 3.07 14.77
N GLY A 689 27.71 4.37 14.43
CA GLY A 689 28.81 5.11 13.82
C GLY A 689 29.15 4.69 12.38
N LEU A 690 28.16 4.21 11.65
CA LEU A 690 28.24 3.94 10.23
C LEU A 690 26.97 4.48 9.54
N GLU A 691 26.96 4.49 8.22
CA GLU A 691 25.82 4.91 7.41
C GLU A 691 25.63 3.92 6.26
N THR A 692 24.43 3.91 5.68
CA THR A 692 24.18 3.20 4.43
C THR A 692 24.22 4.17 3.28
N GLU A 693 24.87 3.80 2.19
CA GLU A 693 24.88 4.60 0.95
C GLU A 693 24.55 3.74 -0.26
N SER A 694 24.09 4.36 -1.34
CA SER A 694 23.79 3.64 -2.58
C SER A 694 25.04 2.97 -3.14
N THR A 695 24.96 1.67 -3.43
CA THR A 695 26.08 0.92 -3.98
C THR A 695 26.09 0.90 -5.51
N GLY A 696 27.28 1.03 -6.09
CA GLY A 696 27.52 0.78 -7.51
C GLY A 696 27.87 -0.68 -7.84
N ASP A 697 27.82 -1.59 -6.85
CA ASP A 697 28.08 -3.02 -7.07
C ASP A 697 26.90 -3.70 -7.78
N SER A 698 27.15 -4.83 -8.39
CA SER A 698 26.13 -5.62 -9.10
C SER A 698 25.13 -6.33 -8.17
N THR A 699 25.38 -6.35 -6.87
CA THR A 699 24.60 -7.05 -5.86
C THR A 699 24.33 -6.14 -4.67
N GLY A 700 23.06 -5.86 -4.37
CA GLY A 700 22.62 -4.96 -3.31
C GLY A 700 22.37 -3.55 -3.82
N GLU A 701 21.58 -2.78 -3.07
CA GLU A 701 21.23 -1.38 -3.36
C GLU A 701 21.98 -0.41 -2.47
N TYR A 702 22.28 -0.87 -1.26
CA TYR A 702 22.98 -0.09 -0.24
C TYR A 702 24.12 -0.89 0.33
N ASP A 703 25.24 -0.23 0.49
CA ASP A 703 26.37 -0.73 1.24
C ASP A 703 26.51 -0.01 2.60
N LEU A 704 27.33 -0.55 3.48
CA LEU A 704 27.78 0.16 4.68
C LEU A 704 28.90 1.10 4.26
N GLY A 705 28.66 2.40 4.44
CA GLY A 705 29.62 3.47 4.21
C GLY A 705 30.02 4.17 5.50
N TYR A 706 30.89 5.19 5.38
CA TYR A 706 31.35 6.04 6.48
C TYR A 706 31.96 5.29 7.66
N LEU A 707 32.42 4.06 7.42
CA LEU A 707 33.01 3.20 8.45
C LEU A 707 34.22 3.85 9.11
N SER A 708 34.23 3.89 10.43
CA SER A 708 35.29 4.50 11.23
C SER A 708 35.73 3.60 12.38
N GLN A 709 36.76 4.00 13.12
CA GLN A 709 37.26 3.27 14.27
C GLN A 709 36.15 3.03 15.31
N GLY A 710 35.79 1.76 15.51
CA GLY A 710 34.82 1.32 16.52
C GLY A 710 33.36 1.35 16.04
N SER A 711 33.08 1.78 14.78
CA SER A 711 31.73 1.61 14.22
C SER A 711 31.37 0.13 14.09
N TYR A 712 30.08 -0.19 14.22
CA TYR A 712 29.62 -1.60 14.17
C TYR A 712 28.19 -1.73 13.62
N ALA A 713 27.91 -2.92 13.06
CA ALA A 713 26.57 -3.38 12.70
C ALA A 713 26.23 -4.69 13.42
N VAL A 714 24.97 -4.90 13.77
CA VAL A 714 24.46 -6.07 14.48
C VAL A 714 23.45 -6.80 13.61
N TYR A 715 23.60 -8.11 13.52
CA TYR A 715 22.69 -9.00 12.80
C TYR A 715 22.19 -10.06 13.78
N GLU A 716 20.95 -10.00 14.15
CA GLU A 716 20.35 -10.93 15.09
C GLU A 716 19.87 -12.21 14.40
N ASN A 717 19.79 -13.29 15.17
CA ASN A 717 19.25 -14.59 14.74
C ASN A 717 19.97 -15.17 13.50
N VAL A 718 21.31 -15.15 13.48
CA VAL A 718 22.14 -15.71 12.41
C VAL A 718 22.50 -17.17 12.75
N ASP A 719 22.11 -18.12 11.88
CA ASP A 719 22.36 -19.55 12.04
C ASP A 719 23.61 -20.00 11.26
N PHE A 720 24.62 -20.37 11.99
CA PHE A 720 25.88 -20.94 11.47
C PHE A 720 25.79 -22.44 11.24
N GLY A 721 24.63 -23.07 11.44
CA GLY A 721 24.40 -24.48 11.23
C GLY A 721 25.33 -25.37 12.09
N THR A 722 25.92 -26.38 11.47
CA THR A 722 26.88 -27.26 12.14
C THR A 722 28.30 -26.69 12.24
N GLY A 723 28.49 -25.50 11.66
CA GLY A 723 29.77 -24.77 11.69
C GLY A 723 30.16 -24.22 10.33
N VAL A 724 30.94 -23.15 10.34
CA VAL A 724 31.49 -22.48 9.17
C VAL A 724 33.00 -22.39 9.27
N SER A 725 33.68 -22.33 8.14
CA SER A 725 35.16 -22.37 8.06
C SER A 725 35.76 -21.07 7.54
N GLN A 726 35.00 -20.27 6.82
CA GLN A 726 35.46 -19.05 6.15
C GLN A 726 34.34 -18.01 6.09
N VAL A 727 34.71 -16.72 6.05
CA VAL A 727 33.84 -15.61 5.70
C VAL A 727 34.40 -14.92 4.47
N ASN A 728 33.51 -14.62 3.50
CA ASN A 728 33.76 -13.78 2.35
C ASN A 728 33.14 -12.41 2.64
N VAL A 729 33.84 -11.32 2.33
CA VAL A 729 33.36 -9.95 2.52
C VAL A 729 33.57 -9.19 1.22
N ARG A 730 32.52 -8.54 0.72
CA ARG A 730 32.53 -7.67 -0.45
C ARG A 730 32.77 -6.24 0.00
N THR A 731 33.90 -5.65 -0.39
CA THR A 731 34.36 -4.36 0.13
C THR A 731 34.96 -3.48 -0.95
N ALA A 732 34.92 -2.16 -0.74
CA ALA A 732 35.56 -1.14 -1.56
C ALA A 732 36.18 -0.07 -0.65
N SER A 733 37.29 0.55 -1.05
CA SER A 733 37.90 1.63 -0.29
C SER A 733 38.74 2.56 -1.17
N ALA A 734 38.43 3.88 -1.12
CA ALA A 734 39.29 4.94 -1.56
C ALA A 734 40.08 5.58 -0.39
N GLY A 735 39.80 5.14 0.84
CA GLY A 735 40.40 5.62 2.08
C GLY A 735 41.71 4.89 2.43
N ASN A 736 41.90 4.61 3.72
CA ASN A 736 43.11 3.96 4.24
C ASN A 736 42.97 2.44 4.40
N GLY A 737 41.78 1.87 4.12
CA GLY A 737 41.46 0.48 4.47
C GLY A 737 41.40 0.30 6.00
N GLY A 738 41.23 -0.96 6.41
CA GLY A 738 41.07 -1.30 7.83
C GLY A 738 40.76 -2.77 8.04
N THR A 739 40.02 -3.07 9.09
CA THR A 739 39.57 -4.44 9.40
C THR A 739 38.11 -4.47 9.82
N ALA A 740 37.41 -5.55 9.45
CA ALA A 740 36.11 -5.95 10.00
C ALA A 740 36.32 -7.14 10.95
N LYS A 741 35.91 -7.04 12.18
CA LYS A 741 35.94 -8.09 13.19
C LYS A 741 34.53 -8.63 13.45
N PHE A 742 34.39 -9.92 13.36
CA PHE A 742 33.13 -10.62 13.54
C PHE A 742 33.09 -11.26 14.93
N TYR A 743 32.06 -10.96 15.72
CA TYR A 743 31.91 -11.46 17.09
C TYR A 743 30.54 -12.12 17.24
N LEU A 744 30.42 -13.15 18.10
CA LEU A 744 29.17 -13.77 18.47
C LEU A 744 28.70 -13.26 19.84
N ASP A 745 27.43 -12.93 19.95
CA ASP A 745 26.65 -12.57 21.13
C ASP A 745 27.12 -11.32 21.90
N ASN A 746 28.37 -10.92 21.80
CA ASN A 746 28.89 -9.68 22.37
C ASN A 746 30.24 -9.28 21.78
N MET A 747 30.53 -7.98 21.79
CA MET A 747 31.77 -7.40 21.22
C MET A 747 33.01 -7.56 22.13
N THR A 748 32.90 -8.15 23.33
CA THR A 748 33.98 -8.33 24.31
C THR A 748 34.60 -9.71 24.23
N SER A 749 34.00 -10.62 23.48
CA SER A 749 34.53 -11.97 23.21
C SER A 749 35.73 -11.96 22.24
N THR A 750 36.33 -13.10 22.02
CA THR A 750 37.32 -13.26 20.95
C THR A 750 36.60 -13.24 19.60
N PRO A 751 37.01 -12.41 18.61
CA PRO A 751 36.38 -12.41 17.30
C PRO A 751 36.55 -13.78 16.60
N ILE A 752 35.48 -14.26 15.99
CA ILE A 752 35.51 -15.51 15.19
C ILE A 752 36.29 -15.32 13.87
N ALA A 753 36.34 -14.07 13.37
CA ALA A 753 37.16 -13.71 12.21
C ALA A 753 37.61 -12.25 12.31
N THR A 754 38.77 -11.96 11.71
CA THR A 754 39.25 -10.57 11.47
C THR A 754 39.61 -10.45 10.00
N VAL A 755 38.80 -9.75 9.25
CA VAL A 755 38.92 -9.58 7.79
C VAL A 755 39.67 -8.27 7.50
N ASN A 756 40.70 -8.33 6.68
CA ASN A 756 41.38 -7.12 6.21
C ASN A 756 40.55 -6.51 5.06
N LEU A 757 40.25 -5.24 5.17
CA LEU A 757 39.54 -4.44 4.15
C LEU A 757 40.58 -3.62 3.37
N PRO A 758 41.00 -4.05 2.17
CA PRO A 758 42.08 -3.41 1.44
C PRO A 758 41.65 -2.10 0.79
N VAL A 759 42.62 -1.21 0.52
CA VAL A 759 42.41 -0.08 -0.38
C VAL A 759 42.21 -0.59 -1.80
N THR A 760 41.10 -0.25 -2.46
CA THR A 760 40.74 -0.70 -3.81
C THR A 760 40.85 0.41 -4.87
N GLY A 761 41.11 1.65 -4.43
CA GLY A 761 41.29 2.83 -5.30
C GLY A 761 39.99 3.59 -5.60
N GLY A 762 38.87 3.21 -5.03
CA GLY A 762 37.58 3.90 -5.18
C GLY A 762 36.54 3.37 -4.20
N TRP A 763 35.62 4.23 -3.73
CA TRP A 763 34.54 3.85 -2.81
C TRP A 763 33.55 2.86 -3.42
N GLN A 764 33.49 2.81 -4.76
CA GLN A 764 32.66 1.88 -5.52
C GLN A 764 33.52 0.93 -6.41
N THR A 765 34.81 0.77 -6.06
CA THR A 765 35.68 -0.21 -6.74
C THR A 765 35.73 -1.48 -5.89
N TRP A 766 34.87 -2.41 -6.19
CA TRP A 766 34.55 -3.55 -5.34
C TRP A 766 35.52 -4.74 -5.52
N THR A 767 35.90 -5.37 -4.40
CA THR A 767 36.62 -6.64 -4.35
C THR A 767 36.02 -7.54 -3.28
N THR A 768 36.17 -8.87 -3.45
CA THR A 768 35.79 -9.82 -2.40
C THR A 768 37.05 -10.34 -1.73
N VAL A 769 37.10 -10.22 -0.42
CA VAL A 769 38.19 -10.76 0.42
C VAL A 769 37.64 -11.88 1.29
N ASN A 770 38.48 -12.79 1.73
CA ASN A 770 38.10 -13.90 2.59
C ASN A 770 39.07 -14.10 3.75
N THR A 771 38.55 -14.71 4.83
CA THR A 771 39.33 -15.01 6.04
C THR A 771 38.75 -16.27 6.70
N PRO A 772 39.62 -17.13 7.24
CA PRO A 772 39.19 -18.30 8.04
C PRO A 772 38.33 -17.84 9.24
N VAL A 773 37.32 -18.67 9.57
CA VAL A 773 36.47 -18.49 10.74
C VAL A 773 36.71 -19.63 11.73
N ALA A 774 36.70 -19.31 13.02
CA ALA A 774 36.86 -20.28 14.08
C ALA A 774 35.73 -20.19 15.11
N GLY A 775 35.17 -21.35 15.47
CA GLY A 775 34.24 -21.46 16.61
C GLY A 775 32.83 -20.91 16.42
N ALA A 776 32.31 -20.86 15.19
CA ALA A 776 30.94 -20.40 14.92
C ALA A 776 30.06 -21.60 14.50
N SER A 777 29.04 -21.93 15.30
CA SER A 777 28.02 -22.96 15.01
C SER A 777 26.76 -22.65 15.82
N GLY A 778 25.57 -22.98 15.29
CA GLY A 778 24.28 -22.68 15.91
C GLY A 778 23.80 -21.27 15.64
N VAL A 779 22.79 -20.83 16.37
CA VAL A 779 22.15 -19.52 16.18
C VAL A 779 22.72 -18.49 17.16
N HIS A 780 23.18 -17.38 16.64
CA HIS A 780 23.83 -16.29 17.39
C HIS A 780 23.41 -14.90 16.93
N THR A 781 23.64 -13.90 17.77
CA THR A 781 23.71 -12.49 17.36
C THR A 781 25.12 -12.19 16.86
N LEU A 782 25.24 -11.75 15.62
CA LEU A 782 26.50 -11.42 14.98
C LEU A 782 26.77 -9.92 15.06
N TYR A 783 27.92 -9.56 15.60
CA TYR A 783 28.45 -8.18 15.61
C TYR A 783 29.58 -8.07 14.61
N VAL A 784 29.52 -7.08 13.73
CA VAL A 784 30.62 -6.74 12.80
C VAL A 784 31.16 -5.39 13.17
N VAL A 785 32.37 -5.35 13.74
CA VAL A 785 33.02 -4.12 14.27
C VAL A 785 34.16 -3.70 13.33
N PHE A 786 34.12 -2.44 12.91
CA PHE A 786 35.13 -1.89 12.01
C PHE A 786 36.25 -1.17 12.77
N ASN A 787 37.49 -1.34 12.33
CA ASN A 787 38.65 -0.73 12.95
C ASN A 787 39.65 -0.26 11.89
N GLY A 788 40.18 0.94 12.08
CA GLY A 788 41.13 1.56 11.13
C GLY A 788 41.39 3.00 11.48
N SER A 789 41.34 3.90 10.52
CA SER A 789 41.43 5.36 10.74
C SER A 789 40.17 5.88 11.43
N THR A 790 40.22 7.10 11.93
CA THR A 790 39.07 7.79 12.57
C THR A 790 38.01 8.26 11.58
N SER A 791 38.25 8.10 10.27
CA SER A 791 37.34 8.48 9.19
C SER A 791 37.47 7.51 8.03
N SER A 792 36.34 7.14 7.44
CA SER A 792 36.20 6.44 6.15
C SER A 792 37.20 5.33 5.89
N ILE A 793 36.99 4.18 6.51
CA ILE A 793 37.83 2.98 6.39
C ILE A 793 37.61 2.31 5.03
N ALA A 794 36.36 1.89 4.76
CA ALA A 794 35.94 1.16 3.59
C ALA A 794 34.43 1.22 3.47
N ASN A 795 33.90 0.72 2.36
CA ASN A 795 32.51 0.33 2.19
C ASN A 795 32.40 -1.19 2.24
N VAL A 796 31.31 -1.71 2.80
CA VAL A 796 31.02 -3.16 2.85
C VAL A 796 29.61 -3.39 2.31
N ASN A 797 29.54 -4.08 1.16
CA ASN A 797 28.25 -4.38 0.53
C ASN A 797 27.57 -5.61 1.17
N TRP A 798 28.29 -6.71 1.25
CA TRP A 798 27.77 -7.94 1.84
C TRP A 798 28.88 -8.82 2.44
N PHE A 799 28.47 -9.79 3.24
CA PHE A 799 29.31 -10.89 3.69
C PHE A 799 28.56 -12.21 3.64
N GLN A 800 29.34 -13.32 3.54
CA GLN A 800 28.81 -14.67 3.43
C GLN A 800 29.76 -15.64 4.10
N PHE A 801 29.24 -16.48 4.97
CA PHE A 801 30.03 -17.54 5.57
C PHE A 801 30.00 -18.81 4.70
N VAL A 802 31.05 -19.59 4.75
CA VAL A 802 31.22 -20.83 3.99
C VAL A 802 31.46 -21.96 4.97
N GLN A 803 30.78 -23.11 4.76
CA GLN A 803 30.97 -24.33 5.55
C GLN A 803 32.32 -24.97 5.32
#